data_3836e814ba4538c1414d17a152cd8775
#
_entry.id   3836e814ba4538c1414d17a152cd8775
#
_cell.length_a   1.000
_cell.length_b   1.000
_cell.length_c   1.000
_cell.angle_alpha   90.00
_cell.angle_beta   90.00
_cell.angle_gamma   90.00
#
_symmetry.space_group_name_H-M   'P 1'
#
loop_
_entity.id
_entity.type
_entity.pdbx_description
1 polymer ?
#
loop_
_entity_poly.entity_id
_entity_poly.type
_entity_poly.pdbx_seq_one_letter_code
_entity_poly.pdbx_strand_id
1 'polypeptide(L)'
;YKTVQHIHFLVSADFAAHHQVPEGCTFVITDRLESSNTIASIAENTDADYVMICTRHTTIGWGNNTLERFLRVADDTDAVMVYADHYKMVEGKMEKHPVIDYQSGSLRDDFDFGSLWCIKAQALADYIAQPDREEYQFAALYDLRLYLSRVGEIFHLNEFLYSEAELDTRKSGEKQFDYVNPRNREVQIEMEKACTQHLGKVGALIDTTFYRQPDFGEQDFEYEASVIIPVFNREKTVADAVKSALGQKANFKFNVIVVNNHSTDRTGEILDELKADNLIQIVPERTDLGIGGCWNEAINSSFCGKFAVQLDSDDLYSSPKTLQKIVDAFYKQKAAMIIGSYRMCDFDLNTLPPGLIDHKEWTDENGCNNALRINGLGAPRAFFTPLVRQIQFPNTSYGEDYALGLAFSRRYRIGRIYDELYLCRRWGGNSDAALSVEKVNANNLYKDRLRTMELKARQHLLQGKADIMEDSSISRFFNRQLEVWTDARHRFRDLKHVETRQFSDQLKLQWNPARIVSTGARIDKKTLGERPCFLCDKNRPKEQMSKQIDEKFHLLVNPFPILPVHFTIPARKHQPQLIYKNYGEMHRFISLHSDLMVFYNGPKCGASAPDHLHFQAGTNGILPLQTNWQRLSRNLTDIISLNDEEKISVVRDFIVPAFVIISKSAESDEALFRRLYKAMPQRGDETEPMMNIISWRKGEEFISVVIPREKHRPEAYFAEGDAQFVVSPGALDMSGLIITPREEDFRKLTEEKALSLLQECGVSEEKMNAIIAKLKASKDAEDAAEASSTLYNKGKQPDVTVGIVSAQKIHFSLNKPYLAKGEKVLGEQVVEFSEGGVLWNGNQYSQLTFHPQSADASFSLSDVTIGVNFHWERKETQTFLGTLRFVVESDKIVAINELPVEKYLESVISSEMSATSSLELLKAHAVISRSWLLAQMKKRREVAENGNNFFSFTKKEDTLIRWYDREDHTLFDVCADDHCQRYQGITKETSFHVAEAIRQT
;
A
#
# COMPACT_ATOMS: atom_id res chain seq x y z
N TYR A 1 -1.03 6.32 -55.71
CA TYR A 1 -1.98 6.87 -54.72
C TYR A 1 -2.07 8.39 -54.91
N LYS A 2 -3.28 8.96 -55.04
CA LYS A 2 -3.48 10.40 -55.20
C LYS A 2 -3.09 11.21 -53.91
N THR A 3 -3.00 10.56 -52.78
CA THR A 3 -2.66 11.09 -51.49
C THR A 3 -1.17 11.18 -51.21
N VAL A 4 -0.32 10.47 -51.99
CA VAL A 4 1.14 10.57 -51.86
C VAL A 4 1.63 11.74 -52.71
N GLN A 5 2.27 12.74 -52.09
CA GLN A 5 2.80 13.90 -52.75
C GLN A 5 4.21 13.64 -53.26
N HIS A 6 5.10 13.10 -52.41
CA HIS A 6 6.48 12.83 -52.67
C HIS A 6 6.94 11.45 -52.16
N ILE A 7 7.89 10.84 -52.82
CA ILE A 7 8.56 9.62 -52.40
C ILE A 7 10.05 9.89 -52.40
N HIS A 8 10.67 9.74 -51.24
CA HIS A 8 12.10 9.96 -51.04
C HIS A 8 12.79 8.66 -50.67
N PHE A 9 13.92 8.36 -51.34
CA PHE A 9 14.80 7.27 -50.99
C PHE A 9 16.01 7.83 -50.23
N LEU A 10 16.21 7.41 -49.00
CA LEU A 10 17.41 7.73 -48.22
C LEU A 10 18.53 6.82 -48.67
N VAL A 11 19.56 7.40 -49.27
CA VAL A 11 20.62 6.63 -49.92
C VAL A 11 22.00 7.21 -49.61
N SER A 12 23.04 6.38 -49.71
CA SER A 12 24.45 6.87 -49.67
C SER A 12 24.81 7.64 -50.91
N ALA A 13 25.80 8.51 -50.83
CA ALA A 13 26.35 9.24 -51.97
C ALA A 13 26.84 8.29 -53.07
N ASP A 14 27.44 7.17 -52.69
CA ASP A 14 27.91 6.13 -53.63
C ASP A 14 26.74 5.48 -54.38
N PHE A 15 25.68 5.13 -53.67
CA PHE A 15 24.46 4.57 -54.26
C PHE A 15 23.86 5.54 -55.27
N ALA A 16 23.71 6.81 -54.89
CA ALA A 16 23.16 7.88 -55.73
C ALA A 16 23.98 8.10 -57.02
N ALA A 17 25.33 7.95 -56.96
CA ALA A 17 26.22 8.11 -58.10
C ALA A 17 26.08 6.97 -59.15
N HIS A 18 25.64 5.77 -58.72
CA HIS A 18 25.58 4.59 -59.56
C HIS A 18 24.16 4.15 -59.97
N HIS A 19 23.12 4.78 -59.46
CA HIS A 19 21.75 4.38 -59.70
C HIS A 19 20.90 5.60 -60.15
N GLN A 20 19.93 5.33 -61.05
CA GLN A 20 18.98 6.34 -61.49
C GLN A 20 17.80 6.42 -60.52
N VAL A 21 17.35 7.66 -60.24
CA VAL A 21 16.15 7.89 -59.46
C VAL A 21 14.95 7.31 -60.21
N PRO A 22 14.08 6.52 -59.59
CA PRO A 22 12.81 6.08 -60.17
C PRO A 22 11.93 7.27 -60.53
N GLU A 23 11.06 7.13 -61.56
CA GLU A 23 10.13 8.16 -61.97
C GLU A 23 9.18 8.54 -60.82
N GLY A 24 9.05 9.85 -60.55
CA GLY A 24 8.20 10.37 -59.48
C GLY A 24 8.83 10.28 -58.09
N CYS A 25 10.12 9.94 -57.96
CA CYS A 25 10.84 9.81 -56.69
C CYS A 25 12.05 10.76 -56.67
N THR A 26 12.63 10.94 -55.49
CA THR A 26 13.88 11.68 -55.27
C THR A 26 14.85 10.88 -54.39
N PHE A 27 16.16 11.14 -54.56
CA PHE A 27 17.17 10.65 -53.60
C PHE A 27 17.48 11.75 -52.59
N VAL A 28 17.48 11.37 -51.34
CA VAL A 28 18.00 12.17 -50.22
C VAL A 28 19.30 11.48 -49.75
N ILE A 29 20.41 12.19 -49.91
CA ILE A 29 21.71 11.64 -49.57
C ILE A 29 21.95 11.71 -48.08
N THR A 30 22.31 10.59 -47.45
CA THR A 30 22.68 10.46 -46.07
C THR A 30 23.86 9.52 -45.90
N ASP A 31 24.70 9.81 -44.93
CA ASP A 31 25.87 8.96 -44.62
C ASP A 31 25.51 7.77 -43.73
N ARG A 32 24.49 7.95 -42.89
CA ARG A 32 24.06 6.93 -41.93
C ARG A 32 22.55 7.06 -41.63
N LEU A 33 21.80 6.02 -41.93
CA LEU A 33 20.33 6.01 -41.82
C LEU A 33 19.81 6.25 -40.37
N GLU A 34 20.55 5.80 -39.37
CA GLU A 34 20.16 5.87 -37.95
C GLU A 34 20.56 7.20 -37.29
N SER A 35 21.16 8.15 -38.04
CA SER A 35 21.68 9.39 -37.47
C SER A 35 20.66 10.52 -37.35
N SER A 36 20.95 11.48 -36.46
CA SER A 36 20.17 12.71 -36.31
C SER A 36 20.11 13.53 -37.57
N ASN A 37 21.17 13.53 -38.39
CA ASN A 37 21.21 14.22 -39.70
C ASN A 37 20.19 13.64 -40.67
N THR A 38 19.99 12.33 -40.64
CA THR A 38 18.96 11.67 -41.47
C THR A 38 17.56 12.12 -41.07
N ILE A 39 17.26 12.17 -39.78
CA ILE A 39 15.96 12.65 -39.30
C ILE A 39 15.75 14.13 -39.69
N ALA A 40 16.78 14.96 -39.57
CA ALA A 40 16.72 16.35 -40.01
C ALA A 40 16.44 16.45 -41.52
N SER A 41 17.13 15.65 -42.33
CA SER A 41 16.89 15.60 -43.78
C SER A 41 15.48 15.13 -44.13
N ILE A 42 14.91 14.20 -43.41
CA ILE A 42 13.51 13.79 -43.59
C ILE A 42 12.60 14.98 -43.29
N ALA A 43 12.77 15.68 -42.18
CA ALA A 43 11.94 16.84 -41.81
C ALA A 43 12.04 17.99 -42.84
N GLU A 44 13.26 18.30 -43.32
CA GLU A 44 13.51 19.34 -44.32
C GLU A 44 12.83 19.05 -45.66
N ASN A 45 12.70 17.78 -46.04
CA ASN A 45 12.06 17.34 -47.29
C ASN A 45 10.55 16.98 -47.11
N THR A 46 9.97 17.31 -45.95
CA THR A 46 8.55 17.05 -45.67
C THR A 46 7.74 18.33 -45.76
N ASP A 47 6.86 18.41 -46.76
CA ASP A 47 5.93 19.52 -47.01
C ASP A 47 4.44 19.09 -46.94
N ALA A 48 4.18 17.91 -46.44
CA ALA A 48 2.86 17.30 -46.26
C ALA A 48 2.42 17.32 -44.78
N ASP A 49 1.14 17.02 -44.53
CA ASP A 49 0.62 16.94 -43.15
C ASP A 49 1.19 15.74 -42.35
N TYR A 50 1.50 14.66 -43.07
CA TYR A 50 2.06 13.43 -42.51
C TYR A 50 3.26 12.95 -43.32
N VAL A 51 4.19 12.29 -42.62
CA VAL A 51 5.30 11.56 -43.23
C VAL A 51 5.22 10.07 -42.86
N MET A 52 5.29 9.20 -43.84
CA MET A 52 5.41 7.77 -43.64
C MET A 52 6.84 7.32 -43.78
N ILE A 53 7.45 6.84 -42.73
CA ILE A 53 8.84 6.37 -42.71
C ILE A 53 8.84 4.84 -42.76
N CYS A 54 9.55 4.26 -43.76
CA CYS A 54 9.90 2.85 -43.72
C CYS A 54 11.21 2.70 -42.92
N THR A 55 11.15 2.13 -41.74
CA THR A 55 12.27 2.05 -40.79
C THR A 55 13.16 0.82 -40.98
N ARG A 56 12.75 -0.11 -41.84
CA ARG A 56 13.49 -1.36 -42.11
C ARG A 56 13.84 -1.51 -43.59
N HIS A 57 14.95 -2.12 -43.84
CA HIS A 57 15.37 -2.50 -45.20
C HIS A 57 14.64 -3.79 -45.62
N THR A 58 13.42 -3.65 -46.11
CA THR A 58 12.53 -4.77 -46.48
C THR A 58 11.67 -4.44 -47.71
N THR A 59 11.07 -5.46 -48.26
CA THR A 59 10.05 -5.30 -49.31
C THR A 59 8.67 -5.18 -48.66
N ILE A 60 8.01 -4.07 -48.91
CA ILE A 60 6.64 -3.81 -48.40
C ILE A 60 5.61 -4.26 -49.44
N GLY A 61 4.76 -5.19 -49.05
CA GLY A 61 3.52 -5.50 -49.78
C GLY A 61 2.36 -4.73 -49.23
N TRP A 62 1.82 -3.79 -49.99
CA TRP A 62 0.69 -2.92 -49.54
C TRP A 62 -0.62 -3.70 -49.54
N GLY A 63 -1.36 -3.61 -48.45
CA GLY A 63 -2.71 -4.08 -48.33
C GLY A 63 -3.72 -3.15 -49.06
N ASN A 64 -5.00 -3.49 -48.94
CA ASN A 64 -6.07 -2.68 -49.51
C ASN A 64 -6.30 -1.43 -48.66
N ASN A 65 -6.23 -0.22 -49.29
CA ASN A 65 -6.42 1.08 -48.65
C ASN A 65 -5.49 1.33 -47.42
N THR A 66 -4.32 0.80 -47.43
CA THR A 66 -3.37 0.92 -46.29
C THR A 66 -3.09 2.37 -45.95
N LEU A 67 -2.66 3.17 -46.91
CA LEU A 67 -2.28 4.58 -46.67
C LEU A 67 -3.49 5.41 -46.17
N GLU A 68 -4.63 5.26 -46.84
CA GLU A 68 -5.87 5.95 -46.47
C GLU A 68 -6.32 5.58 -45.07
N ARG A 69 -6.10 4.31 -44.67
CA ARG A 69 -6.42 3.85 -43.30
C ARG A 69 -5.52 4.47 -42.26
N PHE A 70 -4.22 4.51 -42.50
CA PHE A 70 -3.27 5.19 -41.60
C PHE A 70 -3.61 6.68 -41.42
N LEU A 71 -3.83 7.39 -42.53
CA LEU A 71 -4.13 8.83 -42.50
C LEU A 71 -5.44 9.13 -41.78
N ARG A 72 -6.50 8.37 -42.08
CA ARG A 72 -7.78 8.53 -41.42
C ARG A 72 -7.67 8.33 -39.90
N VAL A 73 -6.97 7.30 -39.46
CA VAL A 73 -6.80 7.06 -38.02
C VAL A 73 -5.96 8.15 -37.37
N ALA A 74 -4.91 8.62 -38.06
CA ALA A 74 -4.09 9.71 -37.55
C ALA A 74 -4.92 11.01 -37.39
N ASP A 75 -5.78 11.31 -38.35
CA ASP A 75 -6.69 12.46 -38.28
C ASP A 75 -7.76 12.29 -37.20
N ASP A 76 -8.44 11.13 -37.15
CA ASP A 76 -9.52 10.85 -36.20
C ASP A 76 -9.05 10.87 -34.73
N THR A 77 -7.80 10.47 -34.48
CA THR A 77 -7.23 10.36 -33.14
C THR A 77 -6.33 11.54 -32.74
N ASP A 78 -5.99 12.42 -33.70
CA ASP A 78 -4.96 13.46 -33.54
C ASP A 78 -3.59 12.90 -33.05
N ALA A 79 -3.32 11.62 -33.35
CA ALA A 79 -2.10 10.93 -32.92
C ALA A 79 -0.86 11.54 -33.58
N VAL A 80 0.22 11.66 -32.83
CA VAL A 80 1.50 12.14 -33.38
C VAL A 80 2.22 11.06 -34.18
N MET A 81 1.89 9.79 -33.94
CA MET A 81 2.40 8.64 -34.67
C MET A 81 1.35 7.52 -34.68
N VAL A 82 1.17 6.88 -35.83
CA VAL A 82 0.35 5.65 -35.99
C VAL A 82 1.23 4.54 -36.56
N TYR A 83 1.08 3.33 -36.01
CA TYR A 83 1.70 2.09 -36.49
C TYR A 83 0.68 0.95 -36.48
N ALA A 84 0.95 -0.15 -37.20
CA ALA A 84 -0.06 -1.20 -37.39
C ALA A 84 0.52 -2.61 -37.35
N ASP A 85 -0.36 -3.60 -37.12
CA ASP A 85 -0.07 -5.00 -37.32
C ASP A 85 0.28 -5.26 -38.80
N HIS A 86 1.06 -6.30 -39.02
CA HIS A 86 1.51 -6.66 -40.38
C HIS A 86 1.61 -8.17 -40.57
N TYR A 87 1.82 -8.58 -41.80
CA TYR A 87 2.20 -9.95 -42.13
C TYR A 87 3.69 -10.04 -42.38
N LYS A 88 4.32 -11.12 -41.92
CA LYS A 88 5.69 -11.49 -42.32
C LYS A 88 5.67 -12.56 -43.39
N MET A 89 6.53 -12.42 -44.38
CA MET A 89 6.78 -13.43 -45.39
C MET A 89 7.86 -14.37 -44.90
N VAL A 90 7.47 -15.54 -44.42
CA VAL A 90 8.38 -16.60 -43.94
C VAL A 90 8.32 -17.75 -44.96
N GLU A 91 9.43 -18.09 -45.59
CA GLU A 91 9.53 -19.17 -46.61
C GLU A 91 8.44 -19.10 -47.70
N GLY A 92 8.11 -17.88 -48.12
CA GLY A 92 7.08 -17.61 -49.14
C GLY A 92 5.62 -17.73 -48.67
N LYS A 93 5.37 -17.88 -47.37
CA LYS A 93 4.03 -17.87 -46.77
C LYS A 93 3.84 -16.60 -45.96
N MET A 94 2.64 -16.06 -46.02
CA MET A 94 2.24 -14.94 -45.16
C MET A 94 1.84 -15.46 -43.79
N GLU A 95 2.54 -15.00 -42.76
CA GLU A 95 2.22 -15.25 -41.34
C GLU A 95 1.80 -13.96 -40.65
N LYS A 96 0.79 -14.05 -39.80
CA LYS A 96 0.37 -12.89 -38.98
C LYS A 96 1.45 -12.50 -37.99
N HIS A 97 1.80 -11.23 -37.97
CA HIS A 97 2.71 -10.66 -36.97
C HIS A 97 2.02 -9.48 -36.25
N PRO A 98 1.18 -9.77 -35.22
CA PRO A 98 0.61 -8.72 -34.40
C PRO A 98 1.73 -8.04 -33.60
N VAL A 99 1.63 -6.72 -33.44
CA VAL A 99 2.47 -5.93 -32.54
C VAL A 99 1.69 -5.61 -31.25
N ILE A 100 2.29 -4.85 -30.34
CA ILE A 100 1.66 -4.55 -29.04
C ILE A 100 1.43 -3.05 -28.87
N ASP A 101 0.48 -2.69 -28.02
CA ASP A 101 0.17 -1.32 -27.68
C ASP A 101 1.37 -0.65 -27.00
N TYR A 102 1.68 0.58 -27.45
CA TYR A 102 2.68 1.43 -26.81
C TYR A 102 2.15 1.99 -25.50
N GLN A 103 3.00 2.02 -24.50
CA GLN A 103 2.68 2.63 -23.19
C GLN A 103 3.90 3.42 -22.68
N SER A 104 3.69 4.29 -21.71
CA SER A 104 4.76 5.18 -21.20
C SER A 104 6.02 4.43 -20.73
N GLY A 105 5.89 3.15 -20.34
CA GLY A 105 7.01 2.28 -19.97
C GLY A 105 7.57 1.45 -21.11
N SER A 106 7.11 1.60 -22.35
CA SER A 106 7.68 0.91 -23.53
C SER A 106 9.02 1.54 -23.94
N LEU A 107 9.97 1.60 -22.98
CA LEU A 107 11.25 2.29 -23.11
C LEU A 107 12.35 1.43 -23.74
N ARG A 108 12.13 0.13 -23.89
CA ARG A 108 13.11 -0.76 -24.52
C ARG A 108 13.38 -0.36 -25.96
N ASP A 109 14.63 -0.37 -26.37
CA ASP A 109 15.07 0.07 -27.71
C ASP A 109 14.64 -0.89 -28.83
N ASP A 110 14.31 -2.14 -28.50
CA ASP A 110 13.83 -3.18 -29.41
C ASP A 110 12.28 -3.26 -29.52
N PHE A 111 11.54 -2.21 -29.13
CA PHE A 111 10.09 -2.18 -29.29
C PHE A 111 9.68 -2.27 -30.76
N ASP A 112 8.84 -3.25 -31.09
CA ASP A 112 8.41 -3.52 -32.46
C ASP A 112 7.20 -2.68 -32.86
N PHE A 113 7.39 -1.68 -33.69
CA PHE A 113 6.34 -0.89 -34.33
C PHE A 113 6.01 -1.39 -35.77
N GLY A 114 6.61 -2.47 -36.20
CA GLY A 114 6.63 -2.81 -37.62
C GLY A 114 7.50 -1.87 -38.46
N SER A 115 7.48 -2.02 -39.78
CA SER A 115 8.33 -1.26 -40.70
C SER A 115 7.77 0.11 -41.05
N LEU A 116 6.50 0.38 -40.89
CA LEU A 116 5.84 1.62 -41.31
C LEU A 116 5.42 2.48 -40.13
N TRP A 117 5.98 3.71 -40.02
CA TRP A 117 5.60 4.72 -39.04
C TRP A 117 4.96 5.91 -39.75
N CYS A 118 3.69 6.18 -39.49
CA CYS A 118 2.98 7.37 -39.98
C CYS A 118 3.09 8.45 -38.89
N ILE A 119 3.85 9.51 -39.15
CA ILE A 119 4.18 10.57 -38.17
C ILE A 119 3.57 11.88 -38.64
N LYS A 120 2.97 12.65 -37.73
CA LYS A 120 2.50 14.01 -37.96
C LYS A 120 3.70 14.91 -38.29
N ALA A 121 3.69 15.55 -39.46
CA ALA A 121 4.84 16.34 -39.94
C ALA A 121 5.22 17.46 -38.98
N GLN A 122 4.22 18.13 -38.37
CA GLN A 122 4.46 19.18 -37.38
C GLN A 122 5.25 18.64 -36.15
N ALA A 123 4.92 17.45 -35.67
CA ALA A 123 5.62 16.86 -34.53
C ALA A 123 7.09 16.55 -34.86
N LEU A 124 7.36 16.15 -36.13
CA LEU A 124 8.72 15.94 -36.60
C LEU A 124 9.48 17.28 -36.73
N ALA A 125 8.86 18.32 -37.26
CA ALA A 125 9.45 19.66 -37.34
C ALA A 125 9.76 20.24 -35.95
N ASP A 126 8.84 20.08 -34.98
CA ASP A 126 9.01 20.52 -33.59
C ASP A 126 10.15 19.75 -32.90
N TYR A 127 10.32 18.46 -33.22
CA TYR A 127 11.45 17.65 -32.72
C TYR A 127 12.79 18.24 -33.18
N ILE A 128 12.93 18.58 -34.46
CA ILE A 128 14.16 19.16 -34.99
C ILE A 128 14.43 20.56 -34.44
N ALA A 129 13.38 21.32 -34.16
CA ALA A 129 13.49 22.70 -33.65
C ALA A 129 13.86 22.78 -32.15
N GLN A 130 13.95 21.63 -31.41
CA GLN A 130 14.31 21.67 -30.00
C GLN A 130 15.73 22.21 -29.77
N PRO A 131 15.92 23.22 -28.89
CA PRO A 131 17.21 23.87 -28.67
C PRO A 131 18.21 22.97 -27.93
N ASP A 132 17.71 21.96 -27.19
CA ASP A 132 18.49 21.02 -26.37
C ASP A 132 18.51 19.60 -26.96
N ARG A 133 18.22 19.46 -28.27
CA ARG A 133 18.29 18.18 -28.97
C ARG A 133 19.75 17.71 -29.08
N GLU A 134 19.99 16.49 -28.64
CA GLU A 134 21.30 15.85 -28.80
C GLU A 134 21.48 15.25 -30.20
N GLU A 135 22.71 15.21 -30.64
CA GLU A 135 23.08 14.59 -31.91
C GLU A 135 23.52 13.13 -31.69
N TYR A 136 22.88 12.21 -32.39
CA TYR A 136 23.13 10.78 -32.35
C TYR A 136 23.58 10.24 -33.70
N GLN A 137 24.47 9.25 -33.66
CA GLN A 137 24.88 8.51 -34.87
C GLN A 137 24.02 7.26 -35.07
N PHE A 138 23.45 6.70 -33.97
CA PHE A 138 22.73 5.42 -34.00
C PHE A 138 21.33 5.50 -33.32
N ALA A 139 21.12 6.43 -32.43
CA ALA A 139 19.93 6.45 -31.57
C ALA A 139 18.86 7.47 -32.02
N ALA A 140 18.97 8.06 -33.20
CA ALA A 140 18.08 9.18 -33.56
C ALA A 140 16.59 8.76 -33.70
N LEU A 141 16.29 7.58 -34.29
CA LEU A 141 14.92 7.06 -34.35
C LEU A 141 14.38 6.73 -32.97
N TYR A 142 15.25 6.23 -32.09
CA TYR A 142 14.88 5.93 -30.72
C TYR A 142 14.57 7.20 -29.93
N ASP A 143 15.40 8.23 -30.04
CA ASP A 143 15.16 9.52 -29.42
C ASP A 143 13.91 10.21 -29.98
N LEU A 144 13.71 10.17 -31.30
CA LEU A 144 12.49 10.70 -31.94
C LEU A 144 11.23 10.05 -31.35
N ARG A 145 11.16 8.72 -31.27
CA ARG A 145 9.96 8.07 -30.72
C ARG A 145 9.73 8.38 -29.23
N LEU A 146 10.81 8.51 -28.45
CA LEU A 146 10.73 8.96 -27.05
C LEU A 146 10.22 10.40 -26.95
N TYR A 147 10.61 11.27 -27.89
CA TYR A 147 10.05 12.61 -27.99
C TYR A 147 8.55 12.58 -28.34
N LEU A 148 8.18 11.85 -29.38
CA LEU A 148 6.77 11.71 -29.79
C LEU A 148 5.86 11.25 -28.64
N SER A 149 6.33 10.30 -27.83
CA SER A 149 5.60 9.81 -26.65
C SER A 149 5.38 10.87 -25.55
N ARG A 150 6.12 11.98 -25.56
CA ARG A 150 5.95 13.10 -24.62
C ARG A 150 4.99 14.17 -25.12
N VAL A 151 4.85 14.30 -26.44
CA VAL A 151 4.09 15.41 -27.06
C VAL A 151 2.73 14.99 -27.59
N GLY A 152 2.45 13.69 -27.72
CA GLY A 152 1.15 13.21 -28.15
C GLY A 152 1.03 11.68 -28.04
N GLU A 153 -0.08 11.17 -28.53
CA GLU A 153 -0.36 9.74 -28.55
C GLU A 153 0.38 9.01 -29.66
N ILE A 154 0.99 7.86 -29.33
CA ILE A 154 1.50 6.88 -30.29
C ILE A 154 0.44 5.79 -30.40
N PHE A 155 -0.31 5.78 -31.50
CA PHE A 155 -1.52 4.98 -31.63
C PHE A 155 -1.23 3.67 -32.37
N HIS A 156 -1.60 2.54 -31.78
CA HIS A 156 -1.55 1.22 -32.42
C HIS A 156 -2.86 0.95 -33.18
N LEU A 157 -2.74 0.76 -34.47
CA LEU A 157 -3.83 0.32 -35.31
C LEU A 157 -3.81 -1.20 -35.40
N ASN A 158 -4.64 -1.85 -34.64
CA ASN A 158 -4.76 -3.29 -34.52
C ASN A 158 -5.40 -3.92 -35.79
N GLU A 159 -4.79 -3.67 -36.95
CA GLU A 159 -5.22 -4.17 -38.27
C GLU A 159 -3.98 -4.57 -39.07
N PHE A 160 -4.07 -5.73 -39.80
CA PHE A 160 -3.01 -6.22 -40.65
C PHE A 160 -3.03 -5.48 -41.99
N LEU A 161 -2.31 -4.38 -42.10
CA LEU A 161 -2.41 -3.47 -43.23
C LEU A 161 -1.38 -3.70 -44.34
N TYR A 162 -0.28 -4.36 -44.06
CA TYR A 162 0.80 -4.59 -45.04
C TYR A 162 1.52 -5.90 -44.73
N SER A 163 2.41 -6.31 -45.67
CA SER A 163 3.35 -7.42 -45.45
C SER A 163 4.77 -6.96 -45.64
N GLU A 164 5.70 -7.61 -44.93
CA GLU A 164 7.15 -7.39 -45.06
C GLU A 164 7.89 -8.73 -45.23
N ALA A 165 8.98 -8.70 -45.99
CA ALA A 165 9.92 -9.82 -46.06
C ALA A 165 11.01 -9.62 -45.01
N GLU A 166 11.13 -10.55 -44.06
CA GLU A 166 12.15 -10.44 -43.02
C GLU A 166 13.54 -10.63 -43.60
N LEU A 167 14.33 -9.56 -43.55
CA LEU A 167 15.77 -9.60 -43.81
C LEU A 167 16.50 -9.44 -42.49
N ASP A 168 17.13 -10.49 -42.00
CA ASP A 168 17.94 -10.39 -40.77
C ASP A 168 19.26 -9.69 -41.08
N THR A 169 19.36 -8.41 -40.72
CA THR A 169 20.54 -7.57 -40.93
C THR A 169 21.40 -7.43 -39.66
N ARG A 170 21.08 -8.15 -38.56
CA ARG A 170 21.81 -8.06 -37.30
C ARG A 170 23.24 -8.58 -37.45
N LYS A 171 24.18 -7.81 -36.93
CA LYS A 171 25.62 -8.15 -36.97
C LYS A 171 25.96 -9.42 -36.19
N SER A 172 25.20 -9.73 -35.14
CA SER A 172 25.40 -10.92 -34.29
C SER A 172 24.80 -12.19 -34.85
N GLY A 173 23.73 -12.09 -35.68
CA GLY A 173 22.92 -13.25 -36.13
C GLY A 173 22.04 -13.88 -35.05
N GLU A 174 22.01 -13.32 -33.84
CA GLU A 174 21.25 -13.85 -32.70
C GLU A 174 20.12 -12.92 -32.26
N LYS A 175 18.90 -13.49 -32.10
CA LYS A 175 17.71 -12.72 -31.73
C LYS A 175 17.68 -12.31 -30.26
N GLN A 176 18.28 -13.10 -29.40
CA GLN A 176 18.32 -12.90 -27.95
C GLN A 176 19.70 -12.43 -27.53
N PHE A 177 19.79 -11.47 -26.62
CA PHE A 177 21.05 -10.91 -26.08
C PHE A 177 21.90 -10.05 -27.07
N ASP A 178 21.34 -9.60 -28.19
CA ASP A 178 22.08 -8.71 -29.11
C ASP A 178 22.54 -7.40 -28.44
N TYR A 179 21.76 -6.90 -27.48
CA TYR A 179 22.04 -5.70 -26.70
C TYR A 179 23.29 -5.80 -25.80
N VAL A 180 23.69 -7.01 -25.40
CA VAL A 180 24.91 -7.23 -24.59
C VAL A 180 26.11 -7.60 -25.44
N ASN A 181 25.95 -7.66 -26.76
CA ASN A 181 27.05 -8.01 -27.67
C ASN A 181 28.06 -6.86 -27.73
N PRO A 182 29.37 -7.11 -27.44
CA PRO A 182 30.40 -6.07 -27.48
C PRO A 182 30.52 -5.33 -28.81
N ARG A 183 30.09 -5.94 -29.92
CA ARG A 183 30.12 -5.32 -31.27
C ARG A 183 29.11 -4.17 -31.39
N ASN A 184 28.10 -4.11 -30.54
CA ASN A 184 27.04 -3.09 -30.55
C ASN A 184 27.23 -2.04 -29.44
N ARG A 185 28.39 -1.99 -28.78
CA ARG A 185 28.61 -1.15 -27.60
C ARG A 185 28.37 0.34 -27.85
N GLU A 186 28.80 0.87 -28.99
CA GLU A 186 28.61 2.29 -29.35
C GLU A 186 27.11 2.61 -29.50
N VAL A 187 26.35 1.71 -30.13
CA VAL A 187 24.90 1.82 -30.27
C VAL A 187 24.23 1.83 -28.89
N GLN A 188 24.64 0.91 -28.02
CA GLN A 188 24.08 0.79 -26.69
C GLN A 188 24.36 2.01 -25.82
N ILE A 189 25.52 2.64 -25.93
CA ILE A 189 25.87 3.89 -25.20
C ILE A 189 24.92 5.04 -25.61
N GLU A 190 24.66 5.20 -26.91
CA GLU A 190 23.76 6.23 -27.39
C GLU A 190 22.29 5.97 -26.98
N MET A 191 21.83 4.71 -27.06
CA MET A 191 20.51 4.31 -26.64
C MET A 191 20.31 4.57 -25.13
N GLU A 192 21.32 4.24 -24.30
CA GLU A 192 21.31 4.55 -22.87
C GLU A 192 21.22 6.06 -22.63
N LYS A 193 22.01 6.87 -23.35
CA LYS A 193 22.00 8.33 -23.24
C LYS A 193 20.62 8.89 -23.57
N ALA A 194 20.01 8.47 -24.69
CA ALA A 194 18.68 8.93 -25.11
C ALA A 194 17.59 8.56 -24.08
N CYS A 195 17.61 7.33 -23.56
CA CYS A 195 16.69 6.89 -22.51
C CYS A 195 16.86 7.70 -21.22
N THR A 196 18.09 7.94 -20.79
CA THR A 196 18.41 8.72 -19.58
C THR A 196 17.91 10.15 -19.68
N GLN A 197 18.08 10.80 -20.82
CA GLN A 197 17.53 12.14 -21.07
C GLN A 197 16.00 12.15 -21.04
N HIS A 198 15.38 11.16 -21.68
CA HIS A 198 13.93 10.99 -21.64
C HIS A 198 13.44 10.88 -20.18
N LEU A 199 14.08 10.05 -19.35
CA LEU A 199 13.72 9.91 -17.92
C LEU A 199 13.84 11.24 -17.18
N GLY A 200 14.84 12.06 -17.49
CA GLY A 200 14.96 13.42 -16.95
C GLY A 200 13.78 14.31 -17.36
N LYS A 201 13.43 14.31 -18.65
CA LYS A 201 12.32 15.11 -19.19
C LYS A 201 10.95 14.71 -18.68
N VAL A 202 10.72 13.42 -18.35
CA VAL A 202 9.46 12.94 -17.74
C VAL A 202 9.47 12.94 -16.21
N GLY A 203 10.55 13.40 -15.57
CA GLY A 203 10.65 13.50 -14.10
C GLY A 203 10.76 12.14 -13.40
N ALA A 204 11.47 11.20 -14.00
CA ALA A 204 11.67 9.82 -13.49
C ALA A 204 13.15 9.41 -13.38
N LEU A 205 14.09 10.33 -13.56
CA LEU A 205 15.53 10.06 -13.47
C LEU A 205 15.94 9.92 -12.00
N ILE A 206 16.49 8.79 -11.64
CA ILE A 206 17.01 8.52 -10.29
C ILE A 206 18.43 9.03 -10.16
N ASP A 207 18.68 9.76 -9.08
CA ASP A 207 20.02 10.16 -8.63
C ASP A 207 20.51 9.20 -7.54
N THR A 208 21.52 8.41 -7.85
CA THR A 208 22.08 7.38 -6.95
C THR A 208 22.78 7.95 -5.71
N THR A 209 23.09 9.25 -5.69
CA THR A 209 23.67 9.90 -4.50
C THR A 209 22.73 9.88 -3.30
N PHE A 210 21.41 9.72 -3.52
CA PHE A 210 20.40 9.63 -2.47
C PHE A 210 20.07 8.19 -2.05
N TYR A 211 20.81 7.20 -2.53
CA TYR A 211 20.57 5.80 -2.19
C TYR A 211 20.70 5.53 -0.69
N ARG A 212 19.77 4.72 -0.20
CA ARG A 212 19.80 4.21 1.17
C ARG A 212 20.77 3.03 1.28
N GLN A 213 21.43 2.93 2.42
CA GLN A 213 22.23 1.76 2.74
C GLN A 213 21.36 0.78 3.55
N PRO A 214 21.35 -0.52 3.20
CA PRO A 214 20.69 -1.52 4.02
C PRO A 214 21.41 -1.69 5.35
N ASP A 215 20.68 -1.86 6.43
CA ASP A 215 21.24 -2.21 7.74
C ASP A 215 21.22 -3.74 7.91
N PHE A 216 22.38 -4.36 7.84
CA PHE A 216 22.52 -5.80 7.97
C PHE A 216 22.54 -6.29 9.43
N GLY A 217 22.50 -5.39 10.42
CA GLY A 217 22.58 -5.69 11.85
C GLY A 217 21.25 -5.72 12.60
N GLU A 218 20.13 -5.25 11.99
CA GLU A 218 18.86 -5.03 12.67
C GLU A 218 18.09 -6.31 13.06
N GLN A 219 18.38 -7.46 12.45
CA GLN A 219 17.62 -8.69 12.69
C GLN A 219 18.54 -9.89 12.82
N ASP A 220 18.21 -10.76 13.78
CA ASP A 220 18.87 -12.06 13.95
C ASP A 220 18.24 -13.10 13.00
N PHE A 221 19.11 -13.75 12.22
CA PHE A 221 18.77 -14.86 11.35
C PHE A 221 19.55 -16.11 11.77
N GLU A 222 18.90 -17.27 11.75
CA GLU A 222 19.59 -18.54 12.00
C GLU A 222 20.63 -18.86 10.93
N TYR A 223 20.31 -18.50 9.67
CA TYR A 223 21.15 -18.69 8.49
C TYR A 223 21.56 -17.33 7.91
N GLU A 224 22.83 -17.20 7.55
CA GLU A 224 23.31 -16.01 6.86
C GLU A 224 22.78 -15.92 5.43
N ALA A 225 22.63 -17.08 4.76
CA ALA A 225 22.07 -17.15 3.43
C ALA A 225 21.17 -18.36 3.23
N SER A 226 20.17 -18.23 2.35
CA SER A 226 19.35 -19.32 1.83
C SER A 226 19.46 -19.37 0.31
N VAL A 227 19.76 -20.53 -0.25
CA VAL A 227 19.62 -20.77 -1.69
C VAL A 227 18.17 -21.18 -1.94
N ILE A 228 17.45 -20.45 -2.80
CA ILE A 228 16.05 -20.69 -3.10
C ILE A 228 15.91 -21.29 -4.49
N ILE A 229 15.24 -22.44 -4.56
CA ILE A 229 15.03 -23.22 -5.78
C ILE A 229 13.52 -23.47 -5.97
N PRO A 230 12.80 -22.64 -6.73
CA PRO A 230 11.45 -22.96 -7.16
C PRO A 230 11.47 -24.12 -8.16
N VAL A 231 10.58 -25.10 -8.00
CA VAL A 231 10.55 -26.25 -8.90
C VAL A 231 9.13 -26.69 -9.24
N PHE A 232 8.93 -27.01 -10.54
CA PHE A 232 7.73 -27.65 -11.06
C PHE A 232 8.12 -28.56 -12.21
N ASN A 233 7.91 -29.88 -12.07
CA ASN A 233 8.20 -30.91 -13.07
C ASN A 233 9.62 -30.81 -13.64
N ARG A 234 10.61 -31.12 -12.81
CA ARG A 234 12.05 -31.06 -13.13
C ARG A 234 12.82 -32.32 -12.73
N GLU A 235 12.20 -33.50 -12.91
CA GLU A 235 12.80 -34.80 -12.56
C GLU A 235 14.19 -35.05 -13.12
N LYS A 236 14.54 -34.43 -14.30
CA LYS A 236 15.83 -34.59 -14.96
C LYS A 236 16.93 -33.71 -14.42
N THR A 237 16.59 -32.61 -13.74
CA THR A 237 17.56 -31.53 -13.45
C THR A 237 17.63 -31.12 -12.00
N VAL A 238 16.55 -31.29 -11.24
CA VAL A 238 16.44 -30.81 -9.85
C VAL A 238 17.54 -31.39 -8.95
N ALA A 239 17.94 -32.65 -9.13
CA ALA A 239 18.97 -33.28 -8.32
C ALA A 239 20.33 -32.59 -8.50
N ASP A 240 20.67 -32.18 -9.72
CA ASP A 240 21.92 -31.48 -10.01
C ASP A 240 21.93 -30.08 -9.39
N ALA A 241 20.83 -29.34 -9.54
CA ALA A 241 20.68 -28.01 -8.96
C ALA A 241 20.82 -28.04 -7.42
N VAL A 242 20.08 -28.95 -6.75
CA VAL A 242 20.14 -29.11 -5.30
C VAL A 242 21.54 -29.52 -4.83
N LYS A 243 22.19 -30.49 -5.51
CA LYS A 243 23.57 -30.89 -5.21
C LYS A 243 24.57 -29.74 -5.39
N SER A 244 24.39 -28.91 -6.44
CA SER A 244 25.21 -27.73 -6.66
C SER A 244 25.09 -26.71 -5.53
N ALA A 245 23.86 -26.52 -5.01
CA ALA A 245 23.59 -25.65 -3.86
C ALA A 245 24.17 -26.21 -2.55
N LEU A 246 23.93 -27.50 -2.25
CA LEU A 246 24.45 -28.16 -1.06
C LEU A 246 25.97 -28.27 -1.05
N GLY A 247 26.60 -28.32 -2.23
CA GLY A 247 28.07 -28.38 -2.42
C GLY A 247 28.78 -27.05 -2.17
N GLN A 248 28.08 -25.97 -1.84
CA GLN A 248 28.70 -24.67 -1.57
C GLN A 248 29.54 -24.72 -0.27
N LYS A 249 30.67 -24.03 -0.29
CA LYS A 249 31.59 -23.91 0.83
C LYS A 249 31.61 -22.46 1.29
N ALA A 250 31.04 -22.20 2.45
CA ALA A 250 30.94 -20.90 3.08
C ALA A 250 31.48 -20.93 4.50
N ASN A 251 31.91 -19.78 5.01
CA ASN A 251 32.35 -19.61 6.41
C ASN A 251 31.21 -19.21 7.37
N PHE A 252 29.97 -19.31 6.90
CA PHE A 252 28.75 -19.00 7.63
C PHE A 252 27.73 -20.14 7.46
N LYS A 253 26.69 -20.15 8.29
CA LYS A 253 25.57 -21.09 8.15
C LYS A 253 24.69 -20.70 6.97
N PHE A 254 24.35 -21.67 6.15
CA PHE A 254 23.38 -21.51 5.07
C PHE A 254 22.48 -22.74 4.95
N ASN A 255 21.34 -22.57 4.30
CA ASN A 255 20.45 -23.67 3.92
C ASN A 255 20.01 -23.56 2.47
N VAL A 256 19.38 -24.60 1.98
CA VAL A 256 18.77 -24.69 0.65
C VAL A 256 17.27 -24.88 0.84
N ILE A 257 16.46 -23.98 0.30
CA ILE A 257 15.01 -24.05 0.36
C ILE A 257 14.48 -24.37 -1.03
N VAL A 258 13.93 -25.55 -1.19
CA VAL A 258 13.28 -25.99 -2.43
C VAL A 258 11.77 -25.83 -2.28
N VAL A 259 11.16 -25.05 -3.17
CA VAL A 259 9.72 -24.88 -3.19
C VAL A 259 9.15 -25.75 -4.32
N ASN A 260 8.64 -26.92 -3.94
CA ASN A 260 8.01 -27.85 -4.90
C ASN A 260 6.55 -27.46 -5.15
N ASN A 261 6.33 -26.79 -6.25
CA ASN A 261 5.02 -26.26 -6.64
C ASN A 261 4.11 -27.36 -7.25
N HIS A 262 3.80 -28.39 -6.44
CA HIS A 262 2.91 -29.51 -6.83
C HIS A 262 3.37 -30.28 -8.09
N SER A 263 4.66 -30.61 -8.17
CA SER A 263 5.17 -31.43 -9.27
C SER A 263 4.43 -32.78 -9.38
N THR A 264 4.11 -33.17 -10.59
CA THR A 264 3.35 -34.40 -10.93
C THR A 264 4.22 -35.50 -11.53
N ASP A 265 5.49 -35.22 -11.81
CA ASP A 265 6.51 -36.15 -12.23
C ASP A 265 7.31 -36.68 -11.00
N ARG A 266 8.42 -37.36 -11.23
CA ARG A 266 9.25 -37.89 -10.15
C ARG A 266 10.06 -36.84 -9.36
N THR A 267 9.84 -35.54 -9.61
CA THR A 267 10.58 -34.45 -8.92
C THR A 267 10.47 -34.58 -7.39
N GLY A 268 9.25 -34.84 -6.85
CA GLY A 268 9.02 -35.02 -5.42
C GLY A 268 9.80 -36.21 -4.84
N GLU A 269 9.75 -37.39 -5.49
CA GLU A 269 10.50 -38.57 -5.08
C GLU A 269 12.00 -38.31 -5.03
N ILE A 270 12.55 -37.66 -6.05
CA ILE A 270 13.97 -37.30 -6.13
C ILE A 270 14.38 -36.37 -4.99
N LEU A 271 13.54 -35.38 -4.66
CA LEU A 271 13.79 -34.46 -3.54
C LEU A 271 13.78 -35.19 -2.18
N ASP A 272 12.87 -36.16 -2.00
CA ASP A 272 12.79 -36.97 -0.78
C ASP A 272 14.00 -37.90 -0.60
N GLU A 273 14.65 -38.29 -1.68
CA GLU A 273 15.90 -39.07 -1.65
C GLU A 273 17.11 -38.21 -1.27
N LEU A 274 17.08 -36.89 -1.55
CA LEU A 274 18.16 -35.94 -1.28
C LEU A 274 18.10 -35.49 0.19
N LYS A 275 18.72 -36.29 1.12
CA LYS A 275 18.73 -35.98 2.55
C LYS A 275 19.95 -35.16 2.93
N ALA A 276 19.72 -33.96 3.47
CA ALA A 276 20.75 -33.12 4.10
C ALA A 276 20.11 -32.29 5.21
N ASP A 277 20.86 -32.06 6.29
CA ASP A 277 20.36 -31.34 7.48
C ASP A 277 19.98 -29.88 7.17
N ASN A 278 20.61 -29.32 6.14
CA ASN A 278 20.37 -27.94 5.68
C ASN A 278 19.51 -27.86 4.40
N LEU A 279 18.82 -28.93 4.02
CA LEU A 279 17.86 -28.95 2.91
C LEU A 279 16.42 -28.87 3.45
N ILE A 280 15.70 -27.85 3.05
CA ILE A 280 14.31 -27.61 3.45
C ILE A 280 13.43 -27.70 2.23
N GLN A 281 12.39 -28.52 2.30
CA GLN A 281 11.39 -28.63 1.26
C GLN A 281 10.09 -27.94 1.72
N ILE A 282 9.53 -27.11 0.86
CA ILE A 282 8.23 -26.47 1.04
C ILE A 282 7.33 -26.91 -0.11
N VAL A 283 6.16 -27.47 0.24
CA VAL A 283 5.06 -27.66 -0.71
C VAL A 283 4.00 -26.64 -0.33
N PRO A 284 3.73 -25.62 -1.17
CA PRO A 284 2.75 -24.60 -0.87
C PRO A 284 1.36 -25.17 -0.66
N GLU A 285 0.55 -24.55 0.18
CA GLU A 285 -0.88 -24.90 0.27
C GLU A 285 -1.65 -24.47 -1.00
N ARG A 286 -1.24 -23.38 -1.62
CA ARG A 286 -1.82 -22.83 -2.83
C ARG A 286 -1.32 -23.58 -4.07
N THR A 287 -2.18 -23.77 -5.05
CA THR A 287 -1.90 -24.47 -6.32
C THR A 287 -1.81 -23.52 -7.53
N ASP A 288 -1.98 -22.20 -7.30
CA ASP A 288 -1.99 -21.17 -8.33
C ASP A 288 -0.71 -20.31 -8.33
N LEU A 289 0.37 -20.81 -7.72
CA LEU A 289 1.61 -20.06 -7.65
C LEU A 289 2.40 -20.12 -8.97
N GLY A 290 2.86 -18.94 -9.40
CA GLY A 290 3.96 -18.82 -10.35
C GLY A 290 5.31 -18.88 -9.64
N ILE A 291 6.40 -18.68 -10.39
CA ILE A 291 7.77 -18.64 -9.84
C ILE A 291 7.88 -17.59 -8.73
N GLY A 292 7.33 -16.37 -8.95
CA GLY A 292 7.33 -15.32 -7.95
C GLY A 292 6.55 -15.67 -6.68
N GLY A 293 5.43 -16.40 -6.81
CA GLY A 293 4.69 -16.93 -5.67
C GLY A 293 5.50 -17.93 -4.86
N CYS A 294 6.23 -18.84 -5.53
CA CYS A 294 7.15 -19.77 -4.86
C CYS A 294 8.28 -19.06 -4.14
N TRP A 295 8.81 -17.99 -4.72
CA TRP A 295 9.79 -17.13 -4.04
C TRP A 295 9.21 -16.52 -2.76
N ASN A 296 7.96 -16.03 -2.79
CA ASN A 296 7.30 -15.47 -1.62
C ASN A 296 7.12 -16.50 -0.51
N GLU A 297 6.76 -17.74 -0.83
CA GLU A 297 6.72 -18.84 0.15
C GLU A 297 8.08 -19.03 0.84
N ALA A 298 9.16 -19.06 0.05
CA ALA A 298 10.49 -19.25 0.59
C ALA A 298 10.96 -18.07 1.46
N ILE A 299 10.87 -16.84 0.97
CA ILE A 299 11.38 -15.65 1.68
C ILE A 299 10.57 -15.33 2.94
N ASN A 300 9.28 -15.64 2.97
CA ASN A 300 8.43 -15.43 4.15
C ASN A 300 8.54 -16.57 5.17
N SER A 301 9.15 -17.70 4.81
CA SER A 301 9.43 -18.79 5.72
C SER A 301 10.37 -18.35 6.85
N SER A 302 10.15 -18.87 8.05
CA SER A 302 11.06 -18.70 9.21
C SER A 302 12.45 -19.30 8.98
N PHE A 303 12.58 -20.20 8.00
CA PHE A 303 13.86 -20.82 7.63
C PHE A 303 14.70 -19.95 6.70
N CYS A 304 14.13 -18.89 6.09
CA CYS A 304 14.88 -18.07 5.16
C CYS A 304 15.95 -17.24 5.88
N GLY A 305 17.19 -17.33 5.41
CA GLY A 305 18.32 -16.60 5.91
C GLY A 305 18.32 -15.10 5.57
N LYS A 306 19.33 -14.40 6.08
CA LYS A 306 19.52 -12.95 5.89
C LYS A 306 19.59 -12.55 4.41
N PHE A 307 20.22 -13.38 3.59
CA PHE A 307 20.30 -13.18 2.14
C PHE A 307 19.66 -14.35 1.41
N ALA A 308 18.69 -14.04 0.53
CA ALA A 308 18.03 -15.02 -0.32
C ALA A 308 18.70 -15.04 -1.69
N VAL A 309 19.20 -16.19 -2.14
CA VAL A 309 20.04 -16.35 -3.32
C VAL A 309 19.39 -17.29 -4.32
N GLN A 310 19.30 -16.88 -5.59
CA GLN A 310 18.69 -17.65 -6.66
C GLN A 310 19.53 -18.86 -7.09
N LEU A 311 18.85 -19.96 -7.32
CA LEU A 311 19.27 -21.03 -8.23
C LEU A 311 18.03 -21.61 -8.93
N ASP A 312 18.02 -21.62 -10.26
CA ASP A 312 16.94 -22.23 -11.02
C ASP A 312 17.09 -23.75 -11.04
N SER A 313 15.98 -24.46 -11.10
CA SER A 313 15.94 -25.93 -10.91
C SER A 313 16.57 -26.75 -12.04
N ASP A 314 17.04 -26.09 -13.10
CA ASP A 314 17.75 -26.68 -14.24
C ASP A 314 19.17 -26.15 -14.44
N ASP A 315 19.65 -25.28 -13.53
CA ASP A 315 20.94 -24.59 -13.63
C ASP A 315 21.91 -25.00 -12.51
N LEU A 316 23.14 -24.48 -12.55
CA LEU A 316 24.21 -24.81 -11.60
C LEU A 316 24.99 -23.55 -11.19
N TYR A 317 25.53 -23.54 -9.98
CA TYR A 317 26.59 -22.61 -9.62
C TYR A 317 27.91 -23.02 -10.29
N SER A 318 28.67 -22.05 -10.77
CA SER A 318 29.92 -22.30 -11.48
C SER A 318 31.08 -22.78 -10.58
N SER A 319 30.96 -22.54 -9.29
CA SER A 319 32.02 -22.92 -8.33
C SER A 319 31.46 -23.18 -6.91
N PRO A 320 32.18 -23.98 -6.09
CA PRO A 320 31.79 -24.17 -4.69
C PRO A 320 31.90 -22.92 -3.81
N LYS A 321 32.43 -21.81 -4.31
CA LYS A 321 32.59 -20.53 -3.58
C LYS A 321 31.60 -19.45 -4.04
N THR A 322 30.66 -19.78 -4.92
CA THR A 322 29.71 -18.80 -5.45
C THR A 322 28.91 -18.14 -4.35
N LEU A 323 28.35 -18.91 -3.42
CA LEU A 323 27.55 -18.37 -2.31
C LEU A 323 28.38 -17.45 -1.38
N GLN A 324 29.63 -17.82 -1.07
CA GLN A 324 30.56 -16.98 -0.30
C GLN A 324 30.80 -15.64 -1.00
N LYS A 325 31.12 -15.68 -2.30
CA LYS A 325 31.35 -14.45 -3.10
C LYS A 325 30.14 -13.51 -3.09
N ILE A 326 28.93 -14.06 -3.17
CA ILE A 326 27.70 -13.28 -3.19
C ILE A 326 27.49 -12.58 -1.82
N VAL A 327 27.63 -13.31 -0.71
CA VAL A 327 27.46 -12.73 0.62
C VAL A 327 28.56 -11.69 0.91
N ASP A 328 29.81 -11.96 0.57
CA ASP A 328 30.90 -10.99 0.71
C ASP A 328 30.62 -9.70 -0.09
N ALA A 329 30.01 -9.83 -1.28
CA ALA A 329 29.64 -8.67 -2.09
C ALA A 329 28.55 -7.79 -1.43
N PHE A 330 27.57 -8.36 -0.73
CA PHE A 330 26.58 -7.58 0.03
C PHE A 330 27.26 -6.66 1.02
N TYR A 331 28.15 -7.21 1.85
CA TYR A 331 28.85 -6.43 2.88
C TYR A 331 29.84 -5.45 2.29
N LYS A 332 30.61 -5.86 1.28
CA LYS A 332 31.63 -5.02 0.63
C LYS A 332 30.99 -3.85 -0.11
N GLN A 333 29.94 -4.09 -0.87
CA GLN A 333 29.30 -3.09 -1.73
C GLN A 333 28.16 -2.34 -1.01
N LYS A 334 27.75 -2.79 0.18
CA LYS A 334 26.60 -2.24 0.93
C LYS A 334 25.33 -2.15 0.06
N ALA A 335 25.11 -3.19 -0.73
CA ALA A 335 24.01 -3.29 -1.67
C ALA A 335 22.82 -4.04 -1.07
N ALA A 336 21.61 -3.73 -1.51
CA ALA A 336 20.40 -4.43 -1.08
C ALA A 336 20.06 -5.64 -1.96
N MET A 337 20.62 -5.66 -3.16
CA MET A 337 20.54 -6.74 -4.14
C MET A 337 21.90 -6.93 -4.78
N ILE A 338 22.27 -8.16 -5.07
CA ILE A 338 23.49 -8.51 -5.83
C ILE A 338 23.08 -9.26 -7.10
N ILE A 339 23.71 -8.92 -8.19
CA ILE A 339 23.57 -9.62 -9.47
C ILE A 339 24.92 -10.11 -9.92
N GLY A 340 24.98 -11.40 -10.26
CA GLY A 340 26.17 -12.03 -10.80
C GLY A 340 26.22 -12.05 -12.32
N SER A 341 27.22 -12.77 -12.83
CA SER A 341 27.40 -13.07 -14.25
C SER A 341 27.24 -14.56 -14.50
N TYR A 342 26.69 -14.90 -15.67
CA TYR A 342 26.40 -16.29 -16.02
C TYR A 342 26.89 -16.65 -17.40
N ARG A 343 27.20 -17.93 -17.59
CA ARG A 343 27.61 -18.46 -18.87
C ARG A 343 26.53 -19.36 -19.45
N MET A 344 26.20 -19.10 -20.69
CA MET A 344 25.31 -19.96 -21.49
C MET A 344 26.00 -21.26 -21.84
N CYS A 345 25.40 -22.39 -21.53
CA CYS A 345 25.98 -23.71 -21.86
C CYS A 345 24.91 -24.77 -22.18
N ASP A 346 25.33 -25.88 -22.78
CA ASP A 346 24.52 -27.10 -22.90
C ASP A 346 24.63 -27.98 -21.63
N PHE A 347 24.02 -29.17 -21.65
CA PHE A 347 24.09 -30.11 -20.51
C PHE A 347 25.49 -30.71 -20.28
N ASP A 348 26.34 -30.73 -21.29
CA ASP A 348 27.74 -31.15 -21.18
C ASP A 348 28.64 -29.99 -20.75
N LEU A 349 28.06 -28.85 -20.40
CA LEU A 349 28.69 -27.60 -19.99
C LEU A 349 29.57 -26.95 -21.07
N ASN A 350 29.37 -27.31 -22.35
CA ASN A 350 29.97 -26.61 -23.45
C ASN A 350 29.36 -25.21 -23.59
N THR A 351 30.20 -24.21 -23.80
CA THR A 351 29.75 -22.84 -23.97
C THR A 351 28.93 -22.66 -25.21
N LEU A 352 27.76 -22.09 -25.09
CA LEU A 352 26.88 -21.65 -26.18
C LEU A 352 27.00 -20.14 -26.40
N PRO A 353 26.86 -19.64 -27.63
CA PRO A 353 26.78 -18.19 -27.86
C PRO A 353 25.63 -17.53 -27.05
N PRO A 354 25.82 -16.29 -26.57
CA PRO A 354 27.00 -15.43 -26.70
C PRO A 354 28.11 -15.73 -25.67
N GLY A 355 28.01 -16.77 -24.87
CA GLY A 355 28.99 -17.18 -23.86
C GLY A 355 28.74 -16.56 -22.50
N LEU A 356 29.68 -15.82 -21.96
CA LEU A 356 29.55 -15.13 -20.70
C LEU A 356 28.71 -13.86 -20.86
N ILE A 357 27.68 -13.73 -20.03
CA ILE A 357 26.84 -12.54 -19.93
C ILE A 357 27.13 -11.89 -18.58
N ASP A 358 27.83 -10.77 -18.59
CA ASP A 358 28.34 -10.08 -17.40
C ASP A 358 27.68 -8.72 -17.12
N HIS A 359 26.85 -8.23 -18.06
CA HIS A 359 26.12 -6.97 -17.92
C HIS A 359 27.01 -5.79 -17.47
N LYS A 360 28.18 -5.63 -18.11
CA LYS A 360 29.07 -4.49 -17.86
C LYS A 360 28.47 -3.13 -18.22
N GLU A 361 27.39 -3.11 -18.98
CA GLU A 361 26.59 -1.91 -19.22
C GLU A 361 25.91 -1.37 -17.95
N TRP A 362 25.77 -2.19 -16.92
CA TRP A 362 25.30 -1.72 -15.62
C TRP A 362 26.43 -0.99 -14.88
N THR A 363 26.30 0.33 -14.76
CA THR A 363 27.21 1.17 -13.98
C THR A 363 26.57 1.59 -12.67
N ASP A 364 27.37 1.94 -11.67
CA ASP A 364 26.87 2.42 -10.38
C ASP A 364 26.13 3.75 -10.50
N GLU A 365 26.52 4.59 -11.47
CA GLU A 365 25.96 5.91 -11.68
C GLU A 365 24.61 5.85 -12.40
N ASN A 366 24.44 4.97 -13.38
CA ASN A 366 23.30 5.01 -14.29
C ASN A 366 22.60 3.66 -14.54
N GLY A 367 23.12 2.55 -14.04
CA GLY A 367 22.52 1.23 -14.24
C GLY A 367 21.05 1.17 -13.82
N CYS A 368 20.68 1.87 -12.75
CA CYS A 368 19.30 1.98 -12.28
C CYS A 368 18.35 2.62 -13.31
N ASN A 369 18.83 3.60 -14.08
CA ASN A 369 18.03 4.26 -15.12
C ASN A 369 18.04 3.41 -16.41
N ASN A 370 19.20 2.85 -16.80
CA ASN A 370 19.31 1.96 -17.93
C ASN A 370 18.49 0.67 -17.78
N ALA A 371 18.21 0.23 -16.54
CA ALA A 371 17.35 -0.90 -16.23
C ALA A 371 15.94 -0.80 -16.84
N LEU A 372 15.42 0.41 -17.06
CA LEU A 372 14.13 0.63 -17.72
C LEU A 372 14.19 0.39 -19.24
N ARG A 373 15.37 0.38 -19.84
CA ARG A 373 15.57 0.12 -21.27
C ARG A 373 15.85 -1.35 -21.58
N ILE A 374 16.67 -2.01 -20.76
CA ILE A 374 17.11 -3.39 -20.98
C ILE A 374 16.06 -4.43 -20.54
N ASN A 375 16.14 -5.65 -21.07
CA ASN A 375 15.14 -6.70 -20.83
C ASN A 375 15.47 -7.68 -19.69
N GLY A 376 16.61 -7.58 -19.05
CA GLY A 376 17.03 -8.45 -17.95
C GLY A 376 18.14 -7.83 -17.11
N LEU A 377 18.34 -8.37 -15.90
CA LEU A 377 19.31 -7.86 -14.94
C LEU A 377 20.49 -8.81 -14.69
N GLY A 378 20.49 -10.01 -15.27
CA GLY A 378 21.51 -11.03 -15.08
C GLY A 378 21.16 -12.10 -14.06
N ALA A 379 22.10 -13.04 -13.83
CA ALA A 379 21.97 -14.15 -12.87
C ALA A 379 23.34 -14.51 -12.26
N PRO A 380 23.40 -15.13 -11.06
CA PRO A 380 22.29 -15.30 -10.12
C PRO A 380 21.91 -13.96 -9.47
N ARG A 381 20.69 -13.86 -9.01
CA ARG A 381 20.21 -12.72 -8.25
C ARG A 381 20.16 -13.07 -6.77
N ALA A 382 20.56 -12.14 -5.92
CA ALA A 382 20.48 -12.31 -4.48
C ALA A 382 19.93 -11.05 -3.82
N PHE A 383 19.18 -11.23 -2.74
CA PHE A 383 18.40 -10.17 -2.13
C PHE A 383 18.61 -10.13 -0.62
N PHE A 384 18.64 -8.94 -0.04
CA PHE A 384 18.54 -8.77 1.41
C PHE A 384 17.10 -9.08 1.84
N THR A 385 16.92 -10.17 2.60
CA THR A 385 15.61 -10.75 2.92
C THR A 385 14.64 -9.76 3.56
N PRO A 386 15.01 -8.90 4.54
CA PRO A 386 14.06 -7.93 5.10
C PRO A 386 13.43 -7.03 4.05
N LEU A 387 14.20 -6.55 3.07
CA LEU A 387 13.69 -5.67 2.02
C LEU A 387 12.84 -6.43 0.99
N VAL A 388 13.25 -7.63 0.58
CA VAL A 388 12.44 -8.40 -0.38
C VAL A 388 11.11 -8.85 0.23
N ARG A 389 11.07 -9.10 1.55
CA ARG A 389 9.81 -9.35 2.27
C ARG A 389 8.85 -8.16 2.23
N GLN A 390 9.38 -6.93 2.24
CA GLN A 390 8.55 -5.72 2.12
C GLN A 390 7.96 -5.54 0.73
N ILE A 391 8.74 -5.82 -0.31
CA ILE A 391 8.32 -5.60 -1.69
C ILE A 391 7.42 -6.73 -2.18
N GLN A 392 7.81 -7.98 -1.92
CA GLN A 392 7.25 -9.22 -2.43
C GLN A 392 7.38 -9.37 -3.96
N PHE A 393 7.51 -10.59 -4.43
CA PHE A 393 7.47 -10.89 -5.86
C PHE A 393 6.04 -10.85 -6.40
N PRO A 394 5.78 -10.35 -7.60
CA PRO A 394 4.51 -10.59 -8.26
C PRO A 394 4.32 -12.10 -8.50
N ASN A 395 3.10 -12.62 -8.26
CA ASN A 395 2.79 -14.04 -8.47
C ASN A 395 2.67 -14.36 -9.96
N THR A 396 3.79 -14.47 -10.63
CA THR A 396 3.89 -14.79 -12.06
C THR A 396 5.13 -15.65 -12.32
N SER A 397 5.21 -16.26 -13.49
CA SER A 397 6.36 -17.06 -13.92
C SER A 397 7.20 -16.36 -14.98
N TYR A 398 7.04 -15.06 -15.19
CA TYR A 398 7.82 -14.27 -16.12
C TYR A 398 7.88 -12.81 -15.65
N GLY A 399 9.11 -12.26 -15.56
CA GLY A 399 9.34 -10.87 -15.19
C GLY A 399 9.16 -10.54 -13.70
N GLU A 400 8.95 -11.53 -12.83
CA GLU A 400 8.86 -11.39 -11.37
C GLU A 400 10.14 -10.83 -10.78
N ASP A 401 11.27 -11.32 -11.24
CA ASP A 401 12.61 -10.89 -10.87
C ASP A 401 12.94 -9.47 -11.38
N TYR A 402 12.51 -9.17 -12.61
CA TYR A 402 12.69 -7.86 -13.21
C TYR A 402 11.88 -6.78 -12.47
N ALA A 403 10.61 -7.08 -12.11
CA ALA A 403 9.77 -6.21 -11.29
C ALA A 403 10.44 -5.86 -9.96
N LEU A 404 11.01 -6.88 -9.30
CA LEU A 404 11.70 -6.71 -8.03
C LEU A 404 12.99 -5.88 -8.17
N GLY A 405 13.80 -6.18 -9.18
CA GLY A 405 15.02 -5.42 -9.47
C GLY A 405 14.76 -3.95 -9.76
N LEU A 406 13.70 -3.62 -10.50
CA LEU A 406 13.28 -2.24 -10.73
C LEU A 406 12.91 -1.55 -9.41
N ALA A 407 12.14 -2.22 -8.54
CA ALA A 407 11.77 -1.68 -7.25
C ALA A 407 12.99 -1.41 -6.34
N PHE A 408 13.96 -2.34 -6.28
CA PHE A 408 15.22 -2.13 -5.56
C PHE A 408 16.01 -0.95 -6.11
N SER A 409 16.14 -0.86 -7.44
CA SER A 409 16.94 0.16 -8.13
C SER A 409 16.48 1.60 -7.87
N ARG A 410 15.27 1.76 -7.35
CA ARG A 410 14.69 3.07 -7.05
C ARG A 410 15.35 3.75 -5.84
N ARG A 411 15.77 2.98 -4.83
CA ARG A 411 16.26 3.52 -3.56
C ARG A 411 17.55 2.88 -3.04
N TYR A 412 17.94 1.74 -3.60
CA TYR A 412 19.05 0.95 -3.08
C TYR A 412 20.03 0.61 -4.19
N ARG A 413 21.28 0.51 -3.82
CA ARG A 413 22.32 0.01 -4.71
C ARG A 413 22.06 -1.45 -5.05
N ILE A 414 22.14 -1.78 -6.33
CA ILE A 414 22.25 -3.13 -6.84
C ILE A 414 23.74 -3.38 -7.15
N GLY A 415 24.37 -4.23 -6.35
CA GLY A 415 25.77 -4.57 -6.50
C GLY A 415 25.99 -5.60 -7.61
N ARG A 416 27.21 -5.65 -8.15
CA ARG A 416 27.57 -6.51 -9.28
C ARG A 416 28.77 -7.39 -8.94
N ILE A 417 28.74 -8.62 -9.51
CA ILE A 417 29.89 -9.52 -9.55
C ILE A 417 30.08 -9.92 -11.02
N TYR A 418 31.20 -9.51 -11.59
CA TYR A 418 31.51 -9.75 -13.01
C TYR A 418 32.19 -11.10 -13.27
N ASP A 419 32.63 -11.80 -12.20
CA ASP A 419 33.10 -13.19 -12.31
C ASP A 419 31.93 -14.10 -12.71
N GLU A 420 32.22 -15.15 -13.46
CA GLU A 420 31.25 -16.23 -13.72
C GLU A 420 30.84 -16.90 -12.39
N LEU A 421 29.56 -16.83 -12.08
CA LEU A 421 28.97 -17.43 -10.87
C LEU A 421 27.95 -18.54 -11.16
N TYR A 422 27.43 -18.58 -12.40
CA TYR A 422 26.25 -19.34 -12.73
C TYR A 422 26.36 -19.96 -14.12
N LEU A 423 25.92 -21.18 -14.26
CA LEU A 423 25.88 -21.93 -15.51
C LEU A 423 24.43 -22.11 -15.94
N CYS A 424 24.01 -21.30 -16.90
CA CYS A 424 22.67 -21.36 -17.47
C CYS A 424 22.60 -22.44 -18.54
N ARG A 425 21.99 -23.57 -18.21
CA ARG A 425 21.89 -24.73 -19.10
C ARG A 425 20.70 -24.61 -20.05
N ARG A 426 21.00 -24.64 -21.37
CA ARG A 426 19.97 -24.50 -22.42
C ARG A 426 19.53 -25.84 -22.98
N TRP A 427 18.21 -26.05 -23.01
CA TRP A 427 17.58 -27.25 -23.55
C TRP A 427 16.10 -26.99 -23.93
N GLY A 428 15.46 -27.95 -24.61
CA GLY A 428 14.08 -27.79 -25.07
C GLY A 428 13.00 -27.68 -23.96
N GLY A 429 13.38 -27.91 -22.69
CA GLY A 429 12.51 -27.73 -21.52
C GLY A 429 12.61 -26.38 -20.81
N ASN A 430 13.46 -25.46 -21.27
CA ASN A 430 13.50 -24.11 -20.73
C ASN A 430 12.18 -23.37 -20.98
N SER A 431 11.73 -22.58 -20.03
CA SER A 431 10.45 -21.86 -20.10
C SER A 431 10.38 -20.80 -21.21
N ASP A 432 11.53 -20.36 -21.72
CA ASP A 432 11.68 -19.37 -22.79
C ASP A 432 12.05 -19.97 -24.17
N ALA A 433 12.07 -21.31 -24.29
CA ALA A 433 12.36 -21.97 -25.54
C ALA A 433 11.15 -21.97 -26.50
N ALA A 434 11.36 -21.58 -27.77
CA ALA A 434 10.40 -21.66 -28.88
C ALA A 434 8.99 -21.06 -28.55
N LEU A 435 8.95 -19.83 -28.04
CA LEU A 435 7.69 -19.13 -27.76
C LEU A 435 7.00 -18.67 -29.06
N SER A 436 5.66 -18.79 -29.10
CA SER A 436 4.85 -18.17 -30.17
C SER A 436 4.89 -16.64 -30.11
N VAL A 437 4.57 -15.97 -31.22
CA VAL A 437 4.54 -14.49 -31.30
C VAL A 437 3.59 -13.92 -30.25
N GLU A 438 2.42 -14.54 -30.05
CA GLU A 438 1.43 -14.10 -29.05
C GLU A 438 1.99 -14.20 -27.63
N LYS A 439 2.75 -15.24 -27.32
CA LYS A 439 3.37 -15.39 -26.01
C LYS A 439 4.51 -14.40 -25.78
N VAL A 440 5.33 -14.16 -26.81
CA VAL A 440 6.37 -13.12 -26.79
C VAL A 440 5.74 -11.74 -26.56
N ASN A 441 4.67 -11.44 -27.32
CA ASN A 441 3.93 -10.19 -27.17
C ASN A 441 3.31 -10.02 -25.77
N ALA A 442 2.69 -11.07 -25.24
CA ALA A 442 2.15 -11.05 -23.89
C ALA A 442 3.22 -10.79 -22.84
N ASN A 443 4.38 -11.42 -22.98
CA ASN A 443 5.53 -11.23 -22.10
C ASN A 443 6.10 -9.79 -22.20
N ASN A 444 6.25 -9.26 -23.40
CA ASN A 444 6.73 -7.90 -23.66
C ASN A 444 5.74 -6.86 -23.13
N LEU A 445 4.46 -7.05 -23.40
CA LEU A 445 3.40 -6.17 -22.89
C LEU A 445 3.40 -6.13 -21.35
N TYR A 446 3.59 -7.29 -20.69
CA TYR A 446 3.70 -7.36 -19.25
C TYR A 446 4.93 -6.61 -18.73
N LYS A 447 6.12 -6.83 -19.31
CA LYS A 447 7.34 -6.09 -18.92
C LYS A 447 7.21 -4.57 -19.15
N ASP A 448 6.58 -4.14 -20.24
CA ASP A 448 6.32 -2.73 -20.50
C ASP A 448 5.36 -2.13 -19.47
N ARG A 449 4.39 -2.91 -18.95
CA ARG A 449 3.55 -2.53 -17.80
C ARG A 449 4.34 -2.41 -16.51
N LEU A 450 5.29 -3.31 -16.24
CA LEU A 450 6.19 -3.20 -15.09
C LEU A 450 7.02 -1.91 -15.17
N ARG A 451 7.57 -1.58 -16.34
CA ARG A 451 8.28 -0.32 -16.57
C ARG A 451 7.38 0.90 -16.41
N THR A 452 6.13 0.82 -16.89
CA THR A 452 5.13 1.88 -16.73
C THR A 452 4.83 2.12 -15.24
N MET A 453 4.66 1.05 -14.44
CA MET A 453 4.47 1.16 -13.00
C MET A 453 5.69 1.77 -12.31
N GLU A 454 6.90 1.31 -12.69
CA GLU A 454 8.14 1.84 -12.14
C GLU A 454 8.36 3.31 -12.49
N LEU A 455 8.10 3.70 -13.75
CA LEU A 455 8.18 5.09 -14.20
C LEU A 455 7.29 6.00 -13.33
N LYS A 456 6.03 5.61 -13.15
CA LYS A 456 5.08 6.33 -12.30
C LYS A 456 5.53 6.38 -10.84
N ALA A 457 6.08 5.27 -10.33
CA ALA A 457 6.58 5.22 -8.95
C ALA A 457 7.77 6.17 -8.74
N ARG A 458 8.69 6.26 -9.73
CA ARG A 458 9.81 7.23 -9.71
C ARG A 458 9.32 8.67 -9.78
N GLN A 459 8.36 8.96 -10.66
CA GLN A 459 7.74 10.28 -10.73
C GLN A 459 7.09 10.67 -9.39
N HIS A 460 6.37 9.74 -8.76
CA HIS A 460 5.76 9.98 -7.45
C HIS A 460 6.81 10.20 -6.36
N LEU A 461 7.90 9.44 -6.37
CA LEU A 461 9.00 9.61 -5.45
C LEU A 461 9.63 11.01 -5.57
N LEU A 462 9.97 11.41 -6.80
CA LEU A 462 10.63 12.69 -7.07
C LEU A 462 9.71 13.91 -6.87
N GLN A 463 8.40 13.72 -6.96
CA GLN A 463 7.39 14.71 -6.57
C GLN A 463 7.11 14.74 -5.05
N GLY A 464 7.82 13.94 -4.27
CA GLY A 464 7.62 13.84 -2.84
C GLY A 464 6.41 13.01 -2.40
N LYS A 465 5.84 12.20 -3.28
CA LYS A 465 4.79 11.24 -2.94
C LYS A 465 5.39 9.96 -2.33
N ALA A 466 4.54 9.22 -1.63
CA ALA A 466 4.95 8.00 -0.92
C ALA A 466 5.52 6.91 -1.85
N ASP A 467 6.59 6.25 -1.39
CA ASP A 467 7.21 5.11 -2.06
C ASP A 467 6.63 3.78 -1.56
N ILE A 468 6.44 2.84 -2.48
CA ILE A 468 5.97 1.47 -2.19
C ILE A 468 6.96 0.65 -1.34
N MET A 469 8.23 1.07 -1.28
CA MET A 469 9.29 0.39 -0.51
C MET A 469 9.16 0.54 1.02
N GLU A 470 8.22 1.33 1.50
CA GLU A 470 8.02 1.56 2.93
C GLU A 470 6.83 0.78 3.46
N ASP A 471 7.03 0.08 4.60
CA ASP A 471 6.07 -0.84 5.21
C ASP A 471 4.75 -0.19 5.59
N SER A 472 4.80 1.03 6.10
CA SER A 472 3.62 1.74 6.55
C SER A 472 3.58 3.17 6.04
N SER A 473 2.37 3.71 5.94
CA SER A 473 2.20 5.14 5.60
C SER A 473 2.79 6.08 6.65
N ILE A 474 2.98 5.61 7.90
CA ILE A 474 3.63 6.34 9.00
C ILE A 474 5.15 6.32 8.84
N SER A 475 5.75 5.18 8.54
CA SER A 475 7.18 5.07 8.27
C SER A 475 7.60 5.94 7.10
N ARG A 476 6.82 5.92 6.02
CA ARG A 476 7.04 6.82 4.86
C ARG A 476 6.97 8.29 5.24
N PHE A 477 5.97 8.67 6.02
CA PHE A 477 5.82 10.03 6.51
C PHE A 477 7.01 10.45 7.39
N PHE A 478 7.45 9.59 8.30
CA PHE A 478 8.60 9.83 9.17
C PHE A 478 9.88 10.04 8.37
N ASN A 479 10.20 9.13 7.47
CA ASN A 479 11.40 9.22 6.64
C ASN A 479 11.37 10.47 5.75
N ARG A 480 10.23 10.73 5.10
CA ARG A 480 10.06 11.93 4.28
C ARG A 480 10.24 13.21 5.07
N GLN A 481 9.73 13.27 6.29
CA GLN A 481 9.92 14.42 7.16
C GLN A 481 11.41 14.66 7.45
N LEU A 482 12.17 13.60 7.72
CA LEU A 482 13.62 13.72 7.97
C LEU A 482 14.41 14.11 6.71
N GLU A 483 13.93 13.76 5.52
CA GLU A 483 14.52 14.19 4.26
C GLU A 483 14.39 15.71 4.06
N VAL A 484 13.22 16.27 4.33
CA VAL A 484 12.94 17.70 4.08
C VAL A 484 13.28 18.63 5.23
N TRP A 485 13.38 18.13 6.47
CA TRP A 485 13.64 18.93 7.66
C TRP A 485 15.02 18.62 8.25
N THR A 486 16.01 19.35 7.79
CA THR A 486 17.43 19.14 8.15
C THR A 486 17.67 19.18 9.65
N ASP A 487 17.07 20.12 10.40
CA ASP A 487 17.24 20.22 11.86
C ASP A 487 16.70 18.99 12.58
N ALA A 488 15.52 18.50 12.20
CA ALA A 488 14.97 17.29 12.76
C ALA A 488 15.87 16.08 12.44
N ARG A 489 16.30 15.94 11.18
CA ARG A 489 17.23 14.88 10.77
C ARG A 489 18.51 14.88 11.60
N HIS A 490 19.11 16.03 11.85
CA HIS A 490 20.30 16.12 12.70
C HIS A 490 20.01 15.64 14.12
N ARG A 491 18.91 16.07 14.75
CA ARG A 491 18.54 15.66 16.11
C ARG A 491 18.24 14.17 16.21
N PHE A 492 17.59 13.55 15.21
CA PHE A 492 17.39 12.08 15.19
C PHE A 492 18.70 11.33 14.95
N ARG A 493 19.62 11.88 14.14
CA ARG A 493 20.98 11.32 14.00
C ARG A 493 21.76 11.43 15.31
N ASP A 494 21.72 12.59 15.97
CA ASP A 494 22.44 12.84 17.20
C ASP A 494 21.89 11.99 18.36
N LEU A 495 20.58 11.68 18.33
CA LEU A 495 19.96 10.75 19.28
C LEU A 495 20.60 9.35 19.27
N LYS A 496 21.13 8.88 18.14
CA LYS A 496 21.86 7.59 18.06
C LYS A 496 23.17 7.57 18.85
N HIS A 497 23.68 8.74 19.21
CA HIS A 497 24.95 8.93 19.92
C HIS A 497 24.75 9.47 21.34
N VAL A 498 23.50 9.59 21.83
CA VAL A 498 23.27 10.01 23.22
C VAL A 498 23.79 8.98 24.20
N GLU A 499 24.44 9.46 25.24
CA GLU A 499 24.99 8.60 26.28
C GLU A 499 23.87 8.06 27.18
N THR A 500 23.91 6.76 27.47
CA THR A 500 22.96 6.09 28.34
C THR A 500 23.66 5.31 29.44
N ARG A 501 23.03 5.24 30.61
CA ARG A 501 23.49 4.41 31.74
C ARG A 501 22.36 3.52 32.17
N GLN A 502 22.58 2.22 32.22
CA GLN A 502 21.63 1.27 32.79
C GLN A 502 21.94 1.18 34.31
N PHE A 503 20.97 1.51 35.15
CA PHE A 503 21.11 1.36 36.61
C PHE A 503 20.65 -0.04 37.03
N SER A 504 19.45 -0.43 36.64
CA SER A 504 18.87 -1.74 36.89
C SER A 504 18.00 -2.14 35.68
N ASP A 505 17.37 -3.30 35.73
CA ASP A 505 16.43 -3.74 34.71
C ASP A 505 15.20 -2.78 34.59
N GLN A 506 14.85 -2.07 35.68
CA GLN A 506 13.73 -1.17 35.76
C GLN A 506 14.06 0.28 35.45
N LEU A 507 15.34 0.67 35.43
CA LEU A 507 15.73 2.06 35.36
C LEU A 507 16.92 2.31 34.44
N LYS A 508 16.69 3.15 33.44
CA LYS A 508 17.69 3.60 32.48
C LYS A 508 17.77 5.14 32.46
N LEU A 509 18.95 5.66 32.42
CA LEU A 509 19.23 7.09 32.35
C LEU A 509 19.74 7.45 30.96
N GLN A 510 19.23 8.55 30.37
CA GLN A 510 19.67 9.10 29.10
C GLN A 510 20.11 10.56 29.27
N TRP A 511 21.29 10.89 28.77
CA TRP A 511 21.72 12.29 28.63
C TRP A 511 21.31 12.80 27.24
N ASN A 512 20.36 13.73 27.21
CA ASN A 512 19.83 14.26 25.98
C ASN A 512 19.76 15.82 26.05
N PRO A 513 20.83 16.53 25.63
CA PRO A 513 20.89 17.99 25.70
C PRO A 513 19.78 18.71 24.92
N ALA A 514 19.28 18.10 23.84
CA ALA A 514 18.19 18.66 23.04
C ALA A 514 16.89 18.86 23.83
N ARG A 515 16.73 18.18 24.98
CA ARG A 515 15.55 18.26 25.83
C ARG A 515 15.52 19.44 26.79
N ILE A 516 16.57 20.26 26.88
CA ILE A 516 16.63 21.38 27.81
C ILE A 516 15.44 22.35 27.62
N VAL A 517 15.02 22.60 26.39
CA VAL A 517 13.91 23.49 26.03
C VAL A 517 12.58 22.96 26.58
N SER A 518 12.31 21.66 26.39
CA SER A 518 11.05 21.07 26.84
C SER A 518 11.02 20.79 28.34
N THR A 519 12.14 20.38 28.94
CA THR A 519 12.26 20.17 30.39
C THR A 519 12.12 21.47 31.17
N GLY A 520 12.63 22.59 30.63
CA GLY A 520 12.53 23.93 31.18
C GLY A 520 11.23 24.66 30.87
N ALA A 521 10.27 24.06 30.16
CA ALA A 521 9.04 24.74 29.73
C ALA A 521 8.24 25.31 30.92
N ARG A 522 7.88 26.58 30.83
CA ARG A 522 6.99 27.25 31.76
C ARG A 522 5.55 27.04 31.35
N ILE A 523 4.74 26.55 32.25
CA ILE A 523 3.32 26.19 32.02
C ILE A 523 2.34 26.99 32.89
N ASP A 524 2.81 28.13 33.48
CA ASP A 524 1.93 29.03 34.20
C ASP A 524 0.95 29.75 33.24
N LYS A 525 -0.21 30.13 33.76
CA LYS A 525 -1.31 30.70 32.96
C LYS A 525 -0.89 31.98 32.20
N LYS A 526 0.01 32.78 32.75
CA LYS A 526 0.50 33.99 32.10
C LYS A 526 1.34 33.65 30.88
N THR A 527 2.35 32.81 31.06
CA THR A 527 3.23 32.33 29.96
C THR A 527 2.45 31.64 28.85
N LEU A 528 1.46 30.83 29.19
CA LEU A 528 0.63 30.14 28.19
C LEU A 528 -0.25 31.10 27.38
N GLY A 529 -0.76 32.17 28.02
CA GLY A 529 -1.58 33.17 27.35
C GLY A 529 -0.79 34.14 26.45
N GLU A 530 0.49 34.31 26.73
CA GLU A 530 1.37 35.27 25.99
C GLU A 530 2.13 34.58 24.82
N ARG A 531 2.35 33.26 24.88
CA ARG A 531 3.11 32.55 23.84
C ARG A 531 2.25 32.06 22.69
N PRO A 532 2.71 32.10 21.43
CA PRO A 532 2.09 31.38 20.33
C PRO A 532 2.14 29.85 20.59
N CYS A 533 1.03 29.16 20.44
CA CYS A 533 1.01 27.71 20.58
C CYS A 533 1.78 27.06 19.41
N PHE A 534 2.86 26.35 19.70
CA PHE A 534 3.75 25.73 18.69
C PHE A 534 3.15 24.46 18.04
N LEU A 535 2.02 23.96 18.53
CA LEU A 535 1.30 22.83 17.91
C LEU A 535 0.26 23.29 16.88
N CYS A 536 -0.15 24.56 16.92
CA CYS A 536 -1.08 25.12 15.94
C CYS A 536 -0.39 25.32 14.57
N ASP A 537 -1.08 24.98 13.49
CA ASP A 537 -0.56 25.03 12.10
C ASP A 537 0.14 26.35 11.75
N LYS A 538 -0.46 27.48 12.11
CA LYS A 538 0.07 28.82 11.82
C LYS A 538 1.40 29.16 12.49
N ASN A 539 1.78 28.42 13.52
CA ASN A 539 2.98 28.71 14.34
C ASN A 539 4.06 27.64 14.20
N ARG A 540 3.79 26.56 13.43
CA ARG A 540 4.78 25.49 13.20
C ARG A 540 5.84 25.91 12.20
N PRO A 541 7.07 25.36 12.28
CA PRO A 541 8.05 25.52 11.20
C PRO A 541 7.49 25.08 9.85
N LYS A 542 7.85 25.80 8.78
CA LYS A 542 7.37 25.49 7.42
C LYS A 542 7.82 24.12 6.93
N GLU A 543 8.96 23.65 7.42
CA GLU A 543 9.56 22.37 7.13
C GLU A 543 8.86 21.20 7.85
N GLN A 544 8.12 21.47 8.92
CA GLN A 544 7.40 20.45 9.67
C GLN A 544 6.13 20.05 8.96
N MET A 545 6.19 18.91 8.28
CA MET A 545 5.05 18.31 7.59
C MET A 545 4.00 17.83 8.59
N SER A 546 2.77 17.81 8.13
CA SER A 546 1.62 17.31 8.87
C SER A 546 0.93 16.22 8.07
N LYS A 547 0.69 15.07 8.70
CA LYS A 547 -0.14 14.00 8.13
C LYS A 547 -1.46 13.96 8.88
N GLN A 548 -2.56 14.07 8.18
CA GLN A 548 -3.88 13.90 8.78
C GLN A 548 -4.08 12.42 9.14
N ILE A 549 -4.43 12.13 10.40
CA ILE A 549 -4.81 10.79 10.86
C ILE A 549 -6.32 10.61 10.65
N ASP A 550 -7.09 11.59 11.13
CA ASP A 550 -8.54 11.62 11.03
C ASP A 550 -9.04 13.09 11.03
N GLU A 551 -10.32 13.29 11.27
CA GLU A 551 -10.90 14.64 11.34
C GLU A 551 -10.47 15.43 12.59
N LYS A 552 -10.00 14.76 13.63
CA LYS A 552 -9.66 15.35 14.93
C LYS A 552 -8.17 15.59 15.13
N PHE A 553 -7.29 14.74 14.57
CA PHE A 553 -5.87 14.70 14.88
C PHE A 553 -4.96 14.73 13.65
N HIS A 554 -3.78 15.29 13.84
CA HIS A 554 -2.64 15.22 12.94
C HIS A 554 -1.52 14.38 13.52
N LEU A 555 -0.63 13.92 12.65
CA LEU A 555 0.65 13.32 13.00
C LEU A 555 1.78 14.27 12.62
N LEU A 556 2.65 14.57 13.56
CA LEU A 556 3.85 15.39 13.38
C LEU A 556 5.06 14.60 13.84
N VAL A 557 6.19 14.71 13.15
CA VAL A 557 7.46 14.21 13.71
C VAL A 557 7.90 15.13 14.85
N ASN A 558 8.24 14.54 16.00
CA ASN A 558 8.64 15.32 17.18
C ASN A 558 10.02 15.95 16.93
N PRO A 559 10.16 17.29 17.04
CA PRO A 559 11.43 17.98 16.78
C PRO A 559 12.51 17.75 17.83
N PHE A 560 12.15 17.23 19.01
CA PHE A 560 13.08 16.94 20.11
C PHE A 560 12.97 15.48 20.53
N PRO A 561 13.52 14.55 19.72
CA PRO A 561 13.28 13.12 19.92
C PRO A 561 13.91 12.58 21.19
N ILE A 562 13.25 11.56 21.77
CA ILE A 562 13.75 10.70 22.84
C ILE A 562 13.85 9.26 22.34
N LEU A 563 12.98 8.90 21.42
CA LEU A 563 12.79 7.56 20.88
C LEU A 563 13.28 7.52 19.42
N PRO A 564 13.76 6.36 18.93
CA PRO A 564 14.21 6.21 17.53
C PRO A 564 13.18 6.65 16.49
N VAL A 565 11.90 6.33 16.69
CA VAL A 565 10.75 6.93 16.02
C VAL A 565 9.98 7.69 17.08
N HIS A 566 9.69 8.97 16.85
CA HIS A 566 9.00 9.80 17.83
C HIS A 566 8.08 10.80 17.14
N PHE A 567 6.78 10.67 17.40
CA PHE A 567 5.73 11.51 16.88
C PHE A 567 5.04 12.31 17.96
N THR A 568 4.46 13.43 17.56
CA THR A 568 3.46 14.19 18.33
C THR A 568 2.15 14.15 17.57
N ILE A 569 1.04 13.90 18.26
CA ILE A 569 -0.30 13.73 17.69
C ILE A 569 -1.21 14.84 18.27
N PRO A 570 -1.12 16.09 17.78
CA PRO A 570 -1.95 17.18 18.28
C PRO A 570 -3.35 17.14 17.68
N ALA A 571 -4.31 17.61 18.45
CA ALA A 571 -5.65 17.91 17.96
C ALA A 571 -5.58 19.01 16.87
N ARG A 572 -6.40 18.89 15.83
CA ARG A 572 -6.49 19.89 14.76
C ARG A 572 -6.99 21.26 15.25
N LYS A 573 -7.88 21.21 16.20
CA LYS A 573 -8.41 22.42 16.85
C LYS A 573 -7.66 22.65 18.16
N HIS A 574 -7.31 23.90 18.43
CA HIS A 574 -6.71 24.29 19.70
C HIS A 574 -7.71 24.07 20.82
N GLN A 575 -7.42 23.14 21.72
CA GLN A 575 -8.27 22.78 22.87
C GLN A 575 -7.39 22.29 24.03
N PRO A 576 -7.82 22.43 25.27
CA PRO A 576 -7.03 22.06 26.44
C PRO A 576 -6.63 20.59 26.46
N GLN A 577 -5.51 20.26 27.10
CA GLN A 577 -5.00 18.91 27.33
C GLN A 577 -5.94 18.17 28.31
N LEU A 578 -6.93 17.46 27.77
CA LEU A 578 -7.93 16.71 28.53
C LEU A 578 -8.15 15.32 27.89
N ILE A 579 -7.91 14.27 28.66
CA ILE A 579 -7.93 12.89 28.16
C ILE A 579 -9.32 12.24 28.15
N TYR A 580 -10.21 12.61 29.06
CA TYR A 580 -11.45 11.85 29.36
C TYR A 580 -12.29 11.49 28.12
N LYS A 581 -12.50 12.45 27.22
CA LYS A 581 -13.27 12.24 25.98
C LYS A 581 -12.42 11.77 24.79
N ASN A 582 -11.11 11.71 24.94
CA ASN A 582 -10.17 11.48 23.85
C ASN A 582 -9.32 10.22 24.07
N TYR A 583 -9.53 9.49 25.17
CA TYR A 583 -8.75 8.29 25.48
C TYR A 583 -8.88 7.21 24.39
N GLY A 584 -10.08 6.99 23.87
CA GLY A 584 -10.33 6.02 22.80
C GLY A 584 -9.49 6.24 21.53
N GLU A 585 -9.01 7.47 21.29
CA GLU A 585 -8.13 7.76 20.15
C GLU A 585 -6.73 7.17 20.31
N MET A 586 -6.24 6.97 21.55
CA MET A 586 -5.01 6.24 21.83
C MET A 586 -5.14 4.77 21.38
N HIS A 587 -6.22 4.12 21.78
CA HIS A 587 -6.53 2.75 21.40
C HIS A 587 -6.66 2.61 19.88
N ARG A 588 -7.40 3.51 19.25
CA ARG A 588 -7.58 3.52 17.77
C ARG A 588 -6.26 3.66 17.02
N PHE A 589 -5.37 4.54 17.49
CA PHE A 589 -4.06 4.70 16.86
C PHE A 589 -3.21 3.43 16.96
N ILE A 590 -3.15 2.79 18.13
CA ILE A 590 -2.38 1.57 18.35
C ILE A 590 -2.96 0.39 17.56
N SER A 591 -4.29 0.34 17.35
CA SER A 591 -4.93 -0.69 16.53
C SER A 591 -4.42 -0.69 15.09
N LEU A 592 -4.10 0.50 14.56
CA LEU A 592 -3.59 0.68 13.20
C LEU A 592 -2.05 0.57 13.12
N HIS A 593 -1.35 0.76 14.26
CA HIS A 593 0.11 0.89 14.33
C HIS A 593 0.66 0.15 15.54
N SER A 594 0.61 -1.17 15.51
CA SER A 594 1.01 -2.05 16.64
C SER A 594 2.51 -2.06 16.93
N ASP A 595 3.34 -1.59 16.00
CA ASP A 595 4.79 -1.38 16.13
C ASP A 595 5.14 -0.14 16.96
N LEU A 596 4.15 0.71 17.26
CA LEU A 596 4.31 1.91 18.08
C LEU A 596 3.60 1.75 19.41
N MET A 597 4.09 2.48 20.41
CA MET A 597 3.37 2.80 21.62
C MET A 597 2.83 4.23 21.56
N VAL A 598 1.75 4.50 22.27
CA VAL A 598 1.20 5.86 22.46
C VAL A 598 1.24 6.22 23.91
N PHE A 599 1.56 7.46 24.22
CA PHE A 599 1.60 7.94 25.58
C PHE A 599 1.01 9.34 25.73
N TYR A 600 0.49 9.59 26.92
CA TYR A 600 -0.15 10.83 27.31
C TYR A 600 0.51 11.44 28.54
N ASN A 601 0.80 12.73 28.45
CA ASN A 601 1.23 13.54 29.57
C ASN A 601 0.08 14.47 29.97
N GLY A 602 -0.46 14.32 31.14
CA GLY A 602 -1.46 15.23 31.69
C GLY A 602 -0.95 16.67 31.85
N PRO A 603 -1.80 17.68 31.98
CA PRO A 603 -1.45 19.10 32.00
C PRO A 603 -0.31 19.49 32.94
N LYS A 604 -0.27 18.87 34.14
CA LYS A 604 0.80 19.05 35.15
C LYS A 604 1.63 17.77 35.34
N CYS A 605 1.79 16.96 34.30
CA CYS A 605 2.46 15.65 34.34
C CYS A 605 3.48 15.51 33.21
N GLY A 606 4.21 16.57 32.87
CA GLY A 606 5.26 16.59 31.86
C GLY A 606 4.78 17.09 30.47
N ALA A 607 3.54 17.53 30.30
CA ALA A 607 3.08 18.16 29.08
C ALA A 607 3.72 19.55 28.91
N SER A 608 4.40 19.79 27.79
CA SER A 608 4.99 21.09 27.45
C SER A 608 3.99 22.09 26.82
N ALA A 609 2.85 21.58 26.34
CA ALA A 609 1.74 22.37 25.79
C ALA A 609 0.41 21.93 26.42
N PRO A 610 0.14 22.22 27.71
CA PRO A 610 -1.09 21.85 28.38
C PRO A 610 -2.31 22.61 27.89
N ASP A 611 -2.12 23.64 27.08
CA ASP A 611 -3.13 24.43 26.38
C ASP A 611 -3.61 23.80 25.05
N HIS A 612 -2.90 22.76 24.55
CA HIS A 612 -3.27 22.11 23.30
C HIS A 612 -3.22 20.59 23.42
N LEU A 613 -4.38 19.94 23.30
CA LEU A 613 -4.50 18.48 23.39
C LEU A 613 -3.58 17.80 22.39
N HIS A 614 -2.75 16.92 22.91
CA HIS A 614 -1.86 16.10 22.10
C HIS A 614 -1.49 14.80 22.80
N PHE A 615 -1.30 13.74 22.00
CA PHE A 615 -0.62 12.52 22.39
C PHE A 615 0.80 12.51 21.81
N GLN A 616 1.60 11.56 22.24
CA GLN A 616 2.87 11.24 21.60
C GLN A 616 2.89 9.74 21.29
N ALA A 617 3.61 9.38 20.23
CA ALA A 617 3.80 7.99 19.85
C ALA A 617 5.28 7.74 19.50
N GLY A 618 5.74 6.52 19.69
CA GLY A 618 7.11 6.17 19.33
C GLY A 618 7.36 4.69 19.38
N THR A 619 8.62 4.32 19.15
CA THR A 619 9.08 2.93 19.07
C THR A 619 8.61 2.12 20.27
N ASN A 620 7.89 1.01 20.01
CA ASN A 620 7.41 0.10 21.04
C ASN A 620 8.52 -0.83 21.55
N GLY A 621 8.37 -1.35 22.79
CA GLY A 621 9.21 -2.40 23.34
C GLY A 621 10.58 -1.96 23.88
N ILE A 622 10.85 -0.66 24.01
CA ILE A 622 12.15 -0.15 24.43
C ILE A 622 12.19 0.46 25.85
N LEU A 623 11.04 0.70 26.47
CA LEU A 623 10.97 1.25 27.82
C LEU A 623 11.21 0.13 28.86
N PRO A 624 11.88 0.39 29.99
CA PRO A 624 12.02 -0.58 31.07
C PRO A 624 10.71 -1.20 31.52
N LEU A 625 9.63 -0.42 31.60
CA LEU A 625 8.28 -0.93 31.86
C LEU A 625 7.86 -2.03 30.86
N GLN A 626 8.15 -1.86 29.56
CA GLN A 626 7.78 -2.79 28.50
C GLN A 626 8.72 -4.01 28.44
N THR A 627 10.03 -3.79 28.57
CA THR A 627 11.03 -4.88 28.54
C THR A 627 10.86 -5.84 29.73
N ASN A 628 10.36 -5.33 30.87
CA ASN A 628 10.04 -6.13 32.07
C ASN A 628 8.61 -6.67 32.08
N TRP A 629 7.82 -6.41 31.06
CA TRP A 629 6.38 -6.71 31.06
C TRP A 629 6.07 -8.19 31.33
N GLN A 630 6.89 -9.12 30.82
CA GLN A 630 6.70 -10.55 31.07
C GLN A 630 6.78 -10.91 32.57
N ARG A 631 7.65 -10.24 33.33
CA ARG A 631 7.75 -10.40 34.78
C ARG A 631 6.62 -9.69 35.51
N LEU A 632 6.39 -8.41 35.18
CA LEU A 632 5.42 -7.57 35.83
C LEU A 632 3.97 -8.09 35.65
N SER A 633 3.64 -8.59 34.47
CA SER A 633 2.28 -9.12 34.18
C SER A 633 1.91 -10.36 34.99
N ARG A 634 2.89 -11.11 35.54
CA ARG A 634 2.63 -12.26 36.41
C ARG A 634 2.26 -11.88 37.84
N ASN A 635 2.61 -10.66 38.27
CA ASN A 635 2.44 -10.16 39.62
C ASN A 635 1.35 -9.06 39.71
N LEU A 636 0.47 -8.98 38.73
CA LEU A 636 -0.63 -8.03 38.75
C LEU A 636 -1.69 -8.44 39.79
N THR A 637 -2.23 -7.44 40.50
CA THR A 637 -3.36 -7.62 41.42
C THR A 637 -4.63 -7.11 40.73
N ASP A 638 -5.54 -7.99 40.38
CA ASP A 638 -6.80 -7.64 39.72
C ASP A 638 -7.74 -6.88 40.67
N ILE A 639 -8.29 -5.77 40.21
CA ILE A 639 -9.18 -4.90 40.99
C ILE A 639 -10.61 -4.97 40.47
N ILE A 640 -10.78 -4.85 39.15
CA ILE A 640 -12.05 -5.00 38.43
C ILE A 640 -11.82 -5.91 37.24
N SER A 641 -12.70 -6.87 37.03
CA SER A 641 -12.74 -7.70 35.85
C SER A 641 -14.10 -7.59 35.19
N LEU A 642 -14.11 -7.35 33.86
CA LEU A 642 -15.32 -7.50 33.04
C LEU A 642 -15.49 -8.97 32.64
N ASN A 643 -14.36 -9.66 32.38
CA ASN A 643 -14.24 -11.09 32.16
C ASN A 643 -12.79 -11.51 32.49
N ASP A 644 -12.41 -12.77 32.21
CA ASP A 644 -11.08 -13.30 32.53
C ASP A 644 -9.93 -12.58 31.78
N GLU A 645 -10.23 -11.92 30.65
CA GLU A 645 -9.25 -11.32 29.75
C GLU A 645 -9.25 -9.79 29.79
N GLU A 646 -10.35 -9.15 30.28
CA GLU A 646 -10.52 -7.69 30.24
C GLU A 646 -10.71 -7.15 31.64
N LYS A 647 -9.74 -6.35 32.12
CA LYS A 647 -9.66 -5.99 33.54
C LYS A 647 -8.84 -4.73 33.83
N ILE A 648 -9.05 -4.20 35.03
CA ILE A 648 -8.16 -3.25 35.69
C ILE A 648 -7.41 -3.97 36.79
N SER A 649 -6.09 -3.95 36.71
CA SER A 649 -5.19 -4.49 37.72
C SER A 649 -4.26 -3.41 38.26
N VAL A 650 -3.50 -3.72 39.30
CA VAL A 650 -2.44 -2.88 39.86
C VAL A 650 -1.11 -3.59 39.74
N VAL A 651 -0.10 -2.88 39.22
CA VAL A 651 1.30 -3.26 39.31
C VAL A 651 1.97 -2.49 40.46
N ARG A 652 2.68 -3.25 41.34
CA ARG A 652 3.41 -2.67 42.48
C ARG A 652 4.91 -2.89 42.40
N ASP A 653 5.32 -3.91 41.66
CA ASP A 653 6.73 -4.33 41.54
C ASP A 653 7.50 -3.49 40.48
N PHE A 654 7.12 -2.23 40.37
CA PHE A 654 7.78 -1.26 39.49
C PHE A 654 8.11 0.03 40.27
N ILE A 655 8.71 1.00 39.64
CA ILE A 655 9.25 2.24 40.24
C ILE A 655 8.21 2.95 41.12
N VAL A 656 6.97 3.05 40.65
CA VAL A 656 5.80 3.58 41.38
C VAL A 656 4.59 2.67 41.10
N PRO A 657 3.65 2.55 42.05
CA PRO A 657 2.44 1.79 41.78
C PRO A 657 1.62 2.42 40.66
N ALA A 658 1.08 1.60 39.79
CA ALA A 658 0.29 2.04 38.64
C ALA A 658 -0.89 1.10 38.37
N PHE A 659 -1.94 1.64 37.77
CA PHE A 659 -3.04 0.85 37.23
C PHE A 659 -2.69 0.30 35.86
N VAL A 660 -3.17 -0.90 35.58
CA VAL A 660 -3.01 -1.59 34.31
C VAL A 660 -4.40 -1.94 33.78
N ILE A 661 -4.75 -1.42 32.63
CA ILE A 661 -5.94 -1.82 31.88
C ILE A 661 -5.50 -2.82 30.84
N ILE A 662 -6.08 -4.01 30.83
CA ILE A 662 -5.93 -5.02 29.77
C ILE A 662 -7.28 -5.20 29.11
N SER A 663 -7.33 -5.09 27.77
CA SER A 663 -8.56 -5.17 26.99
C SER A 663 -8.31 -5.81 25.63
N LYS A 664 -9.37 -6.29 24.98
CA LYS A 664 -9.35 -6.81 23.61
C LYS A 664 -10.19 -5.97 22.63
N SER A 665 -11.02 -5.08 23.13
CA SER A 665 -11.88 -4.20 22.35
C SER A 665 -11.75 -2.73 22.77
N ALA A 666 -12.05 -1.82 21.86
CA ALA A 666 -12.04 -0.39 22.13
C ALA A 666 -13.11 0.00 23.16
N GLU A 667 -14.26 -0.64 23.11
CA GLU A 667 -15.40 -0.37 23.99
C GLU A 667 -15.08 -0.76 25.43
N SER A 668 -14.51 -1.94 25.65
CA SER A 668 -14.13 -2.40 26.99
C SER A 668 -12.96 -1.58 27.54
N ASP A 669 -11.98 -1.25 26.71
CA ASP A 669 -10.84 -0.40 27.08
C ASP A 669 -11.30 0.96 27.58
N GLU A 670 -12.15 1.63 26.81
CA GLU A 670 -12.69 2.95 27.16
C GLU A 670 -13.60 2.89 28.40
N ALA A 671 -14.40 1.85 28.52
CA ALA A 671 -15.29 1.66 29.71
C ALA A 671 -14.45 1.47 30.98
N LEU A 672 -13.41 0.64 30.95
CA LEU A 672 -12.49 0.43 32.07
C LEU A 672 -11.75 1.72 32.42
N PHE A 673 -11.26 2.45 31.43
CA PHE A 673 -10.59 3.72 31.66
C PHE A 673 -11.50 4.77 32.28
N ARG A 674 -12.74 4.90 31.81
CA ARG A 674 -13.72 5.86 32.38
C ARG A 674 -14.04 5.57 33.85
N ARG A 675 -14.11 4.30 34.24
CA ARG A 675 -14.27 3.89 35.65
C ARG A 675 -13.05 4.33 36.47
N LEU A 676 -11.86 4.02 35.99
CA LEU A 676 -10.62 4.42 36.68
C LEU A 676 -10.50 5.94 36.80
N TYR A 677 -10.76 6.68 35.72
CA TYR A 677 -10.69 8.14 35.71
C TYR A 677 -11.61 8.77 36.77
N LYS A 678 -12.87 8.30 36.90
CA LYS A 678 -13.82 8.78 37.92
C LYS A 678 -13.41 8.45 39.37
N ALA A 679 -12.63 7.39 39.57
CA ALA A 679 -12.12 7.00 40.90
C ALA A 679 -10.91 7.84 41.32
N MET A 680 -10.13 8.36 40.38
CA MET A 680 -8.95 9.18 40.68
C MET A 680 -9.32 10.53 41.27
N PRO A 681 -8.52 11.09 42.22
CA PRO A 681 -8.75 12.39 42.82
C PRO A 681 -8.45 13.51 41.81
N GLN A 682 -9.34 14.47 41.68
CA GLN A 682 -9.09 15.75 40.99
C GLN A 682 -9.00 16.86 42.05
N ARG A 683 -7.92 17.62 42.01
CA ARG A 683 -7.70 18.74 42.93
C ARG A 683 -8.41 19.98 42.42
N GLY A 684 -8.75 20.91 43.32
CA GLY A 684 -9.63 22.03 43.02
C GLY A 684 -9.18 23.00 41.91
N ASP A 685 -7.88 23.08 41.63
CA ASP A 685 -7.28 23.95 40.59
C ASP A 685 -6.89 23.20 39.33
N GLU A 686 -7.13 21.90 39.27
CA GLU A 686 -6.77 21.03 38.16
C GLU A 686 -7.96 20.75 37.25
N THR A 687 -7.68 20.70 35.94
CA THR A 687 -8.71 20.46 34.91
C THR A 687 -9.06 18.98 34.78
N GLU A 688 -8.16 18.08 35.20
CA GLU A 688 -8.36 16.63 35.25
C GLU A 688 -7.45 15.99 36.30
N PRO A 689 -7.67 14.71 36.69
CA PRO A 689 -6.78 14.00 37.58
C PRO A 689 -5.37 13.95 37.05
N MET A 690 -4.37 14.14 37.89
CA MET A 690 -2.97 14.11 37.47
C MET A 690 -2.54 12.67 37.11
N MET A 691 -2.12 12.42 35.84
CA MET A 691 -1.69 11.11 35.41
C MET A 691 -0.77 11.16 34.20
N ASN A 692 0.01 10.09 34.03
CA ASN A 692 0.62 9.70 32.75
C ASN A 692 0.00 8.38 32.28
N ILE A 693 -0.08 8.19 30.98
CA ILE A 693 -0.59 6.95 30.37
C ILE A 693 0.41 6.48 29.33
N ILE A 694 0.70 5.18 29.31
CA ILE A 694 1.45 4.52 28.25
C ILE A 694 0.62 3.33 27.78
N SER A 695 0.37 3.28 26.49
CA SER A 695 -0.42 2.22 25.88
C SER A 695 0.32 1.58 24.72
N TRP A 696 0.25 0.26 24.62
CA TRP A 696 0.81 -0.52 23.52
C TRP A 696 0.00 -1.78 23.26
N ARG A 697 0.27 -2.44 22.14
CA ARG A 697 -0.36 -3.71 21.78
C ARG A 697 0.60 -4.87 21.97
N LYS A 698 0.10 -6.00 22.49
CA LYS A 698 0.82 -7.27 22.59
C LYS A 698 -0.07 -8.40 22.08
N GLY A 699 0.16 -8.84 20.85
CA GLY A 699 -0.77 -9.75 20.18
C GLY A 699 -2.14 -9.09 19.96
N GLU A 700 -3.19 -9.70 20.50
CA GLU A 700 -4.55 -9.14 20.45
C GLU A 700 -4.90 -8.25 21.66
N GLU A 701 -4.06 -8.23 22.68
CA GLU A 701 -4.27 -7.45 23.89
C GLU A 701 -3.81 -6.00 23.72
N PHE A 702 -4.64 -5.07 24.19
CA PHE A 702 -4.28 -3.69 24.45
C PHE A 702 -3.91 -3.54 25.92
N ILE A 703 -2.75 -2.97 26.18
CA ILE A 703 -2.22 -2.76 27.51
C ILE A 703 -2.03 -1.28 27.71
N SER A 704 -2.75 -0.71 28.69
CA SER A 704 -2.62 0.68 29.08
C SER A 704 -2.22 0.79 30.54
N VAL A 705 -1.03 1.33 30.79
CA VAL A 705 -0.53 1.60 32.14
C VAL A 705 -0.83 3.06 32.49
N VAL A 706 -1.67 3.26 33.47
CA VAL A 706 -2.07 4.58 33.99
C VAL A 706 -1.35 4.83 35.29
N ILE A 707 -0.47 5.82 35.31
CA ILE A 707 0.37 6.20 36.46
C ILE A 707 -0.22 7.47 37.11
N PRO A 708 -0.90 7.35 38.26
CA PRO A 708 -1.38 8.52 39.00
C PRO A 708 -0.23 9.36 39.52
N ARG A 709 -0.37 10.69 39.48
CA ARG A 709 0.71 11.62 39.84
C ARG A 709 0.31 12.45 41.07
N GLU A 710 1.31 12.70 41.91
CA GLU A 710 1.22 13.58 43.08
C GLU A 710 1.73 14.98 42.81
N LYS A 711 2.92 15.09 42.17
CA LYS A 711 3.59 16.34 41.86
C LYS A 711 3.95 16.44 40.38
N HIS A 712 3.98 17.67 39.89
CA HIS A 712 4.47 17.95 38.53
C HIS A 712 5.99 17.70 38.42
N ARG A 713 6.74 18.22 39.39
CA ARG A 713 8.20 18.14 39.45
C ARG A 713 8.66 17.83 40.88
N PRO A 714 9.78 17.12 41.05
CA PRO A 714 10.34 16.87 42.37
C PRO A 714 10.94 18.18 42.97
N GLU A 715 11.09 18.25 44.30
CA GLU A 715 11.66 19.40 44.97
C GLU A 715 13.08 19.72 44.51
N ALA A 716 13.86 18.69 44.20
CA ALA A 716 15.20 18.83 43.67
C ALA A 716 15.25 19.61 42.31
N TYR A 717 14.15 19.74 41.59
CA TYR A 717 14.09 20.56 40.35
C TYR A 717 14.24 22.05 40.70
N PHE A 718 13.72 22.47 41.82
CA PHE A 718 13.71 23.87 42.28
C PHE A 718 14.85 24.20 43.27
N ALA A 719 15.66 23.21 43.66
CA ALA A 719 16.80 23.39 44.54
C ALA A 719 17.90 24.22 43.84
N GLU A 720 18.86 24.67 44.61
CA GLU A 720 20.01 25.42 44.11
C GLU A 720 21.32 24.63 44.32
N GLY A 721 22.33 24.91 43.49
CA GLY A 721 23.65 24.29 43.56
C GLY A 721 23.60 22.76 43.35
N ASP A 722 24.41 22.05 44.15
CA ASP A 722 24.57 20.61 44.01
C ASP A 722 23.32 19.80 44.35
N ALA A 723 22.35 20.36 45.04
CA ALA A 723 21.09 19.71 45.33
C ALA A 723 20.09 19.74 44.14
N GLN A 724 20.38 20.56 43.14
CA GLN A 724 19.51 20.68 41.95
C GLN A 724 19.70 19.51 40.99
N PHE A 725 18.57 18.97 40.53
CA PHE A 725 18.47 18.04 39.41
C PHE A 725 17.38 18.49 38.47
N VAL A 726 17.74 18.90 37.24
CA VAL A 726 16.79 19.38 36.25
C VAL A 726 16.10 18.19 35.56
N VAL A 727 15.22 17.52 36.31
CA VAL A 727 14.40 16.41 35.87
C VAL A 727 12.92 16.79 36.02
N SER A 728 12.18 16.73 34.91
CA SER A 728 10.72 17.03 34.88
C SER A 728 9.97 15.81 34.35
N PRO A 729 9.63 14.84 35.23
CA PRO A 729 9.19 13.53 34.81
C PRO A 729 7.87 13.58 34.01
N GLY A 730 7.90 13.01 32.80
CA GLY A 730 6.75 12.67 31.96
C GLY A 730 6.52 11.17 31.90
N ALA A 731 5.68 10.72 30.97
CA ALA A 731 5.30 9.32 30.81
C ALA A 731 6.51 8.39 30.61
N LEU A 732 7.50 8.80 29.83
CA LEU A 732 8.71 8.00 29.55
C LEU A 732 9.57 7.86 30.79
N ASP A 733 9.77 8.97 31.56
CA ASP A 733 10.53 8.93 32.79
C ASP A 733 9.88 8.02 33.83
N MET A 734 8.56 8.17 34.01
CA MET A 734 7.76 7.33 34.93
C MET A 734 7.72 5.86 34.52
N SER A 735 8.07 5.55 33.26
CA SER A 735 8.20 4.18 32.71
C SER A 735 9.64 3.64 32.77
N GLY A 736 10.53 4.33 33.46
CA GLY A 736 11.89 3.90 33.76
C GLY A 736 12.97 4.45 32.84
N LEU A 737 12.65 5.30 31.84
CA LEU A 737 13.63 5.99 31.01
C LEU A 737 13.73 7.47 31.44
N ILE A 738 14.62 7.76 32.40
CA ILE A 738 14.87 9.12 32.87
C ILE A 738 15.71 9.90 31.87
N ILE A 739 15.28 11.11 31.54
CA ILE A 739 15.99 12.01 30.65
C ILE A 739 16.57 13.20 31.40
N THR A 740 17.88 13.35 31.34
CA THR A 740 18.59 14.52 31.88
C THR A 740 19.10 15.38 30.75
N PRO A 741 18.73 16.69 30.70
CA PRO A 741 19.24 17.60 29.67
C PRO A 741 20.66 18.13 29.98
N ARG A 742 21.06 18.14 31.26
CA ARG A 742 22.39 18.60 31.69
C ARG A 742 23.33 17.41 31.91
N GLU A 743 24.57 17.54 31.45
CA GLU A 743 25.58 16.53 31.64
C GLU A 743 25.92 16.33 33.14
N GLU A 744 25.99 17.40 33.92
CA GLU A 744 26.27 17.33 35.34
C GLU A 744 25.24 16.46 36.10
N ASP A 745 23.93 16.59 35.74
CA ASP A 745 22.89 15.77 36.32
C ASP A 745 23.04 14.31 35.91
N PHE A 746 23.41 14.06 34.66
CA PHE A 746 23.66 12.71 34.14
C PHE A 746 24.84 12.03 34.88
N ARG A 747 25.93 12.78 35.15
CA ARG A 747 27.12 12.24 35.79
C ARG A 747 26.91 11.98 37.28
N LYS A 748 26.21 12.84 38.00
CA LYS A 748 26.06 12.75 39.47
C LYS A 748 24.81 11.99 39.92
N LEU A 749 23.83 11.72 39.04
CA LEU A 749 22.62 11.00 39.42
C LEU A 749 22.94 9.54 39.72
N THR A 750 22.54 9.08 40.93
CA THR A 750 22.61 7.67 41.37
C THR A 750 21.26 7.01 41.18
N GLU A 751 21.22 5.66 41.15
CA GLU A 751 19.97 4.90 41.04
C GLU A 751 19.00 5.25 42.19
N GLU A 752 19.50 5.26 43.44
CA GLU A 752 18.70 5.59 44.63
C GLU A 752 18.08 7.00 44.51
N LYS A 753 18.88 7.99 44.06
CA LYS A 753 18.39 9.34 43.87
C LYS A 753 17.37 9.42 42.73
N ALA A 754 17.62 8.74 41.62
CA ALA A 754 16.70 8.66 40.48
C ALA A 754 15.36 8.06 40.88
N LEU A 755 15.34 6.95 41.60
CA LEU A 755 14.13 6.36 42.14
C LEU A 755 13.39 7.31 43.09
N SER A 756 14.12 7.98 44.00
CA SER A 756 13.55 8.95 44.92
C SER A 756 12.81 10.10 44.17
N LEU A 757 13.40 10.63 43.09
CA LEU A 757 12.82 11.69 42.28
C LEU A 757 11.50 11.27 41.61
N LEU A 758 11.44 10.05 41.10
CA LEU A 758 10.26 9.51 40.46
C LEU A 758 9.17 9.15 41.49
N GLN A 759 9.53 8.54 42.60
CA GLN A 759 8.61 8.18 43.67
C GLN A 759 7.97 9.40 44.33
N GLU A 760 8.70 10.51 44.48
CA GLU A 760 8.15 11.79 44.93
C GLU A 760 7.07 12.34 44.00
N CYS A 761 7.16 12.05 42.71
CA CYS A 761 6.20 12.50 41.71
C CYS A 761 4.99 11.55 41.52
N GLY A 762 5.11 10.28 41.92
CA GLY A 762 4.01 9.29 41.95
C GLY A 762 3.16 9.43 43.22
N VAL A 763 2.00 8.78 43.25
CA VAL A 763 1.15 8.71 44.45
C VAL A 763 1.70 7.70 45.45
N SER A 764 1.46 7.97 46.76
CA SER A 764 1.79 7.02 47.81
C SER A 764 0.89 5.76 47.79
N GLU A 765 1.32 4.68 48.40
CA GLU A 765 0.53 3.46 48.56
C GLU A 765 -0.82 3.72 49.25
N GLU A 766 -0.85 4.63 50.23
CA GLU A 766 -2.07 4.99 50.92
C GLU A 766 -3.11 5.63 49.96
N LYS A 767 -2.66 6.58 49.11
CA LYS A 767 -3.49 7.20 48.07
C LYS A 767 -3.91 6.22 46.99
N MET A 768 -3.00 5.32 46.60
CA MET A 768 -3.30 4.25 45.66
C MET A 768 -4.43 3.35 46.18
N ASN A 769 -4.35 2.94 47.47
CA ASN A 769 -5.37 2.11 48.12
C ASN A 769 -6.72 2.85 48.26
N ALA A 770 -6.69 4.17 48.45
CA ALA A 770 -7.91 4.99 48.44
C ALA A 770 -8.61 5.03 47.08
N ILE A 771 -7.84 5.12 45.98
CA ILE A 771 -8.36 5.05 44.62
C ILE A 771 -8.95 3.65 44.34
N ILE A 772 -8.25 2.59 44.77
CA ILE A 772 -8.72 1.20 44.60
C ILE A 772 -10.04 0.99 45.36
N ALA A 773 -10.17 1.49 46.61
CA ALA A 773 -11.39 1.39 47.38
C ALA A 773 -12.58 2.08 46.70
N LYS A 774 -12.35 3.29 46.15
CA LYS A 774 -13.35 4.05 45.42
C LYS A 774 -13.75 3.35 44.09
N LEU A 775 -12.78 2.74 43.42
CA LEU A 775 -13.00 2.00 42.19
C LEU A 775 -13.85 0.74 42.42
N LYS A 776 -13.57 0.00 43.52
CA LYS A 776 -14.38 -1.18 43.95
C LYS A 776 -15.81 -0.79 44.33
N ALA A 777 -15.97 0.27 45.11
CA ALA A 777 -17.28 0.76 45.50
C ALA A 777 -18.15 1.20 44.30
N SER A 778 -17.56 1.70 43.23
CA SER A 778 -18.26 2.04 41.98
C SER A 778 -18.78 0.79 41.24
N LYS A 779 -18.06 -0.31 41.31
CA LYS A 779 -18.46 -1.60 40.71
C LYS A 779 -19.70 -2.14 41.47
N ASP A 780 -19.63 -2.17 42.81
CA ASP A 780 -20.74 -2.67 43.63
C ASP A 780 -22.05 -1.89 43.42
N ALA A 781 -21.93 -0.57 43.17
CA ALA A 781 -23.08 0.28 42.85
C ALA A 781 -23.65 0.04 41.43
N GLU A 782 -22.80 -0.25 40.46
CA GLU A 782 -23.24 -0.56 39.09
C GLU A 782 -23.82 -1.98 38.99
N ASP A 783 -23.21 -2.97 39.66
CA ASP A 783 -23.78 -4.34 39.76
C ASP A 783 -25.13 -4.35 40.44
N ALA A 784 -25.36 -3.49 41.45
CA ALA A 784 -26.67 -3.26 42.10
C ALA A 784 -27.66 -2.55 41.17
N ALA A 785 -27.21 -1.63 40.32
CA ALA A 785 -28.03 -0.94 39.33
C ALA A 785 -28.36 -1.85 38.11
N GLU A 786 -27.44 -2.71 37.68
CA GLU A 786 -27.68 -3.72 36.64
C GLU A 786 -28.67 -4.81 37.12
N ALA A 787 -28.64 -5.21 38.40
CA ALA A 787 -29.64 -6.12 38.95
C ALA A 787 -31.03 -5.51 38.98
N SER A 788 -31.14 -4.18 38.93
CA SER A 788 -32.42 -3.45 38.87
C SER A 788 -32.84 -3.03 37.45
N SER A 789 -31.97 -3.08 36.46
CA SER A 789 -32.23 -2.75 35.06
C SER A 789 -31.98 -3.94 34.12
N THR A 790 -32.80 -4.96 34.22
CA THR A 790 -32.95 -5.97 33.17
C THR A 790 -33.54 -5.34 31.93
N LEU A 791 -32.76 -4.71 31.06
CA LEU A 791 -33.05 -4.44 29.65
C LEU A 791 -31.92 -3.64 28.97
N TYR A 792 -30.72 -4.28 28.76
CA TYR A 792 -29.89 -3.92 27.62
C TYR A 792 -29.20 -5.19 27.09
N ASN A 793 -29.69 -5.66 25.95
CA ASN A 793 -29.12 -6.78 25.21
C ASN A 793 -27.69 -6.44 24.71
N LYS A 794 -26.67 -6.99 25.32
CA LYS A 794 -25.36 -7.14 24.69
C LYS A 794 -25.53 -8.01 23.45
N GLY A 795 -25.18 -7.49 22.27
CA GLY A 795 -25.07 -8.26 21.04
C GLY A 795 -26.23 -8.19 20.05
N LYS A 796 -27.13 -7.21 20.15
CA LYS A 796 -28.13 -7.00 19.11
C LYS A 796 -27.51 -6.21 17.94
N GLN A 797 -27.46 -6.87 16.77
CA GLN A 797 -27.08 -6.16 15.54
C GLN A 797 -28.05 -4.97 15.30
N PRO A 798 -27.61 -3.88 14.69
CA PRO A 798 -28.48 -2.73 14.42
C PRO A 798 -29.56 -3.10 13.41
N ASP A 799 -30.74 -2.49 13.56
CA ASP A 799 -31.79 -2.55 12.54
C ASP A 799 -31.60 -1.40 11.53
N VAL A 800 -31.88 -1.67 10.27
CA VAL A 800 -31.88 -0.71 9.16
C VAL A 800 -33.31 -0.42 8.74
N THR A 801 -33.59 0.86 8.38
CA THR A 801 -34.87 1.28 7.82
C THR A 801 -34.74 1.51 6.31
N VAL A 802 -35.60 0.81 5.53
CA VAL A 802 -35.56 0.80 4.09
C VAL A 802 -36.83 1.35 3.51
N GLY A 803 -36.80 2.47 2.79
CA GLY A 803 -37.92 2.99 2.04
C GLY A 803 -38.20 2.16 0.78
N ILE A 804 -39.41 1.58 0.67
CA ILE A 804 -39.73 0.64 -0.43
C ILE A 804 -40.55 1.30 -1.54
N VAL A 805 -41.66 1.92 -1.18
CA VAL A 805 -42.58 2.53 -2.15
C VAL A 805 -43.27 3.77 -1.54
N SER A 806 -43.50 4.77 -2.38
CA SER A 806 -44.19 6.00 -2.02
C SER A 806 -45.39 6.20 -2.97
N ALA A 807 -46.59 6.19 -2.42
CA ALA A 807 -47.84 6.37 -3.19
C ALA A 807 -48.95 6.98 -2.33
N GLN A 808 -50.01 7.50 -2.99
CA GLN A 808 -51.20 7.94 -2.27
C GLN A 808 -52.02 6.78 -1.69
N LYS A 809 -51.91 5.59 -2.30
CA LYS A 809 -52.57 4.37 -1.88
C LYS A 809 -51.64 3.19 -2.05
N ILE A 810 -51.49 2.38 -1.01
CA ILE A 810 -50.60 1.20 -1.00
C ILE A 810 -51.42 -0.03 -0.60
N HIS A 811 -51.39 -1.05 -1.47
CA HIS A 811 -51.92 -2.37 -1.23
C HIS A 811 -50.85 -3.29 -0.74
N PHE A 812 -51.11 -4.04 0.33
CA PHE A 812 -50.17 -5.01 0.88
C PHE A 812 -50.86 -6.22 1.50
N SER A 813 -50.19 -7.32 1.61
CA SER A 813 -50.69 -8.53 2.25
C SER A 813 -49.76 -8.96 3.38
N LEU A 814 -50.30 -9.28 4.51
CA LEU A 814 -49.61 -9.84 5.66
C LEU A 814 -49.68 -11.37 5.58
N ASN A 815 -48.59 -12.03 5.24
CA ASN A 815 -48.57 -13.46 4.98
C ASN A 815 -48.62 -14.32 6.26
N LYS A 816 -48.30 -13.74 7.41
CA LYS A 816 -48.41 -14.27 8.75
C LYS A 816 -48.96 -13.18 9.70
N PRO A 817 -49.37 -13.53 10.95
CA PRO A 817 -49.92 -12.53 11.86
C PRO A 817 -48.95 -11.41 12.24
N TYR A 818 -49.40 -10.17 12.13
CA TYR A 818 -48.76 -8.95 12.61
C TYR A 818 -49.63 -8.29 13.70
N LEU A 819 -49.01 -7.47 14.53
CA LEU A 819 -49.72 -6.63 15.53
C LEU A 819 -49.67 -5.16 15.08
N ALA A 820 -50.82 -4.52 14.95
CA ALA A 820 -50.96 -3.10 14.68
C ALA A 820 -52.00 -2.46 15.58
N LYS A 821 -51.62 -1.37 16.27
CA LYS A 821 -52.50 -0.67 17.22
C LYS A 821 -53.20 -1.57 18.27
N GLY A 822 -52.53 -2.65 18.68
CA GLY A 822 -53.03 -3.63 19.65
C GLY A 822 -53.91 -4.74 19.03
N GLU A 823 -54.15 -4.70 17.73
CA GLU A 823 -54.95 -5.70 17.00
C GLU A 823 -54.05 -6.65 16.22
N LYS A 824 -54.43 -7.93 16.17
CA LYS A 824 -53.80 -8.95 15.37
C LYS A 824 -54.33 -8.92 13.95
N VAL A 825 -53.48 -8.66 12.97
CA VAL A 825 -53.83 -8.43 11.55
C VAL A 825 -53.20 -9.49 10.69
N LEU A 826 -53.91 -9.95 9.64
CA LEU A 826 -53.47 -10.96 8.67
C LEU A 826 -54.15 -10.71 7.32
N GLY A 827 -53.55 -11.12 6.23
CA GLY A 827 -54.12 -11.07 4.88
C GLY A 827 -54.05 -9.68 4.23
N GLU A 828 -54.87 -9.48 3.18
CA GLU A 828 -54.89 -8.28 2.37
C GLU A 828 -55.26 -7.05 3.16
N GLN A 829 -54.50 -5.98 2.99
CA GLN A 829 -54.69 -4.69 3.64
C GLN A 829 -54.47 -3.56 2.63
N VAL A 830 -55.02 -2.39 2.97
CA VAL A 830 -54.81 -1.15 2.20
C VAL A 830 -54.64 0.03 3.14
N VAL A 831 -53.68 0.90 2.81
CA VAL A 831 -53.55 2.23 3.44
C VAL A 831 -53.69 3.32 2.38
N GLU A 832 -54.31 4.44 2.73
CA GLU A 832 -54.53 5.59 1.83
C GLU A 832 -54.10 6.89 2.53
N PHE A 833 -53.53 7.82 1.75
CA PHE A 833 -53.28 9.18 2.23
C PHE A 833 -54.58 9.94 2.37
N SER A 834 -54.81 10.52 3.51
CA SER A 834 -55.98 11.33 3.77
C SER A 834 -55.64 12.44 4.78
N GLU A 835 -55.96 13.69 4.43
CA GLU A 835 -55.84 14.87 5.27
C GLU A 835 -54.52 14.94 6.09
N GLY A 836 -53.38 14.59 5.48
CA GLY A 836 -52.08 14.62 6.12
C GLY A 836 -51.74 13.43 7.00
N GLY A 837 -52.56 12.37 6.97
CA GLY A 837 -52.40 11.13 7.75
C GLY A 837 -52.48 9.86 6.90
N VAL A 838 -52.19 8.73 7.55
CA VAL A 838 -52.36 7.37 7.03
C VAL A 838 -53.74 6.87 7.42
N LEU A 839 -54.65 6.74 6.48
CA LEU A 839 -55.98 6.16 6.68
C LEU A 839 -55.91 4.64 6.56
N TRP A 840 -56.34 3.93 7.61
CA TRP A 840 -56.43 2.47 7.67
C TRP A 840 -57.66 2.04 8.46
N ASN A 841 -58.46 1.13 7.92
CA ASN A 841 -59.71 0.64 8.50
C ASN A 841 -60.64 1.74 9.02
N GLY A 842 -60.73 2.87 8.25
CA GLY A 842 -61.58 4.01 8.60
C GLY A 842 -61.03 4.94 9.69
N ASN A 843 -59.86 4.67 10.21
CA ASN A 843 -59.17 5.50 11.20
C ASN A 843 -57.93 6.16 10.61
N GLN A 844 -57.66 7.39 11.01
CA GLN A 844 -56.51 8.16 10.57
C GLN A 844 -55.39 8.16 11.60
N TYR A 845 -54.16 7.95 11.18
CA TYR A 845 -52.97 7.88 12.01
C TYR A 845 -51.86 8.80 11.47
N SER A 846 -51.08 9.40 12.38
CA SER A 846 -49.86 10.14 11.97
C SER A 846 -48.79 9.21 11.44
N GLN A 847 -48.76 7.99 11.97
CA GLN A 847 -47.97 6.86 11.46
C GLN A 847 -48.62 5.55 11.85
N LEU A 848 -48.42 4.52 11.05
CA LEU A 848 -48.97 3.20 11.31
C LEU A 848 -47.86 2.13 11.16
N THR A 849 -47.75 1.26 12.19
CA THR A 849 -46.70 0.24 12.23
C THR A 849 -47.30 -1.14 12.46
N PHE A 850 -46.86 -2.11 11.66
CA PHE A 850 -47.19 -3.52 11.75
C PHE A 850 -45.97 -4.30 12.26
N HIS A 851 -46.03 -4.86 13.46
CA HIS A 851 -44.99 -5.60 14.09
C HIS A 851 -45.17 -7.12 13.89
N PRO A 852 -44.16 -7.84 13.35
CA PRO A 852 -44.26 -9.28 13.14
C PRO A 852 -44.43 -10.03 14.48
N GLN A 853 -45.26 -11.07 14.49
CA GLN A 853 -45.50 -11.90 15.68
C GLN A 853 -44.61 -13.16 15.71
N SER A 854 -43.84 -13.40 14.66
CA SER A 854 -42.81 -14.45 14.58
C SER A 854 -41.66 -13.98 13.68
N ALA A 855 -40.46 -14.54 13.89
CA ALA A 855 -39.24 -14.14 13.14
C ALA A 855 -39.35 -14.43 11.64
N ASP A 856 -40.20 -15.33 11.23
CA ASP A 856 -40.47 -15.71 9.84
C ASP A 856 -41.73 -15.05 9.27
N ALA A 857 -42.32 -14.09 9.98
CA ALA A 857 -43.44 -13.33 9.48
C ALA A 857 -42.99 -12.40 8.33
N SER A 858 -43.75 -12.46 7.26
CA SER A 858 -43.50 -11.67 6.04
C SER A 858 -44.72 -10.90 5.60
N PHE A 859 -44.46 -9.85 4.82
CA PHE A 859 -45.52 -9.08 4.16
C PHE A 859 -45.13 -8.87 2.69
N SER A 860 -46.17 -8.71 1.84
CA SER A 860 -45.96 -8.45 0.42
C SER A 860 -46.53 -7.07 0.06
N LEU A 861 -45.76 -6.28 -0.65
CA LEU A 861 -46.20 -4.97 -1.19
C LEU A 861 -46.44 -5.13 -2.69
N SER A 862 -47.57 -4.66 -3.16
CA SER A 862 -47.93 -4.65 -4.59
C SER A 862 -47.37 -3.39 -5.28
N ASP A 863 -47.15 -3.48 -6.58
CA ASP A 863 -46.72 -2.34 -7.43
C ASP A 863 -45.44 -1.65 -7.00
N VAL A 864 -44.48 -2.42 -6.43
CA VAL A 864 -43.13 -1.90 -6.15
C VAL A 864 -42.43 -1.64 -7.48
N THR A 865 -42.01 -0.39 -7.69
CA THR A 865 -41.30 0.00 -8.92
C THR A 865 -39.85 -0.37 -8.78
N ILE A 866 -39.30 -1.09 -9.77
CA ILE A 866 -37.90 -1.49 -9.86
C ILE A 866 -37.25 -0.76 -11.03
N GLY A 867 -36.03 -0.24 -10.83
CA GLY A 867 -35.29 0.48 -11.86
C GLY A 867 -35.92 1.83 -12.20
N VAL A 868 -36.18 2.61 -11.18
CA VAL A 868 -36.75 3.95 -11.33
C VAL A 868 -35.93 4.81 -12.29
N ASN A 869 -36.59 5.35 -13.32
CA ASN A 869 -35.97 6.14 -14.41
C ASN A 869 -35.04 5.37 -15.36
N PHE A 870 -34.97 4.04 -15.29
CA PHE A 870 -34.23 3.22 -16.25
C PHE A 870 -35.19 2.69 -17.35
N HIS A 871 -34.63 2.36 -18.54
CA HIS A 871 -35.37 1.81 -19.67
C HIS A 871 -36.03 0.43 -19.41
N TRP A 872 -35.69 -0.22 -18.31
CA TRP A 872 -36.22 -1.51 -17.85
C TRP A 872 -37.11 -1.37 -16.61
N GLU A 873 -37.57 -0.16 -16.29
CA GLU A 873 -38.49 0.09 -15.19
C GLU A 873 -39.73 -0.78 -15.31
N ARG A 874 -40.10 -1.45 -14.24
CA ARG A 874 -41.31 -2.29 -14.16
C ARG A 874 -41.85 -2.32 -12.74
N LYS A 875 -43.09 -2.74 -12.59
CA LYS A 875 -43.74 -2.95 -11.30
C LYS A 875 -43.81 -4.43 -10.97
N GLU A 876 -43.49 -4.77 -9.73
CA GLU A 876 -43.52 -6.14 -9.22
C GLU A 876 -44.13 -6.18 -7.81
N THR A 877 -44.76 -7.32 -7.45
CA THR A 877 -45.08 -7.60 -6.05
C THR A 877 -43.84 -8.17 -5.37
N GLN A 878 -43.41 -7.53 -4.28
CA GLN A 878 -42.24 -7.96 -3.52
C GLN A 878 -42.59 -8.31 -2.07
N THR A 879 -41.92 -9.31 -1.53
CA THR A 879 -42.16 -9.85 -0.20
C THR A 879 -40.95 -9.57 0.72
N PHE A 880 -41.24 -9.13 1.94
CA PHE A 880 -40.24 -8.67 2.91
C PHE A 880 -40.46 -9.32 4.28
N LEU A 881 -39.37 -9.46 5.05
CA LEU A 881 -39.40 -9.84 6.46
C LEU A 881 -39.33 -8.60 7.35
N GLY A 882 -39.69 -8.74 8.62
CA GLY A 882 -39.50 -7.67 9.61
C GLY A 882 -40.74 -6.77 9.78
N THR A 883 -40.51 -5.57 10.30
CA THR A 883 -41.56 -4.59 10.64
C THR A 883 -41.91 -3.76 9.37
N LEU A 884 -43.21 -3.52 9.16
CA LEU A 884 -43.70 -2.63 8.11
C LEU A 884 -44.25 -1.37 8.77
N ARG A 885 -43.73 -0.21 8.37
CA ARG A 885 -44.16 1.10 8.87
C ARG A 885 -44.57 2.01 7.75
N PHE A 886 -45.70 2.70 7.93
CA PHE A 886 -46.18 3.73 7.03
C PHE A 886 -46.07 5.11 7.68
N VAL A 887 -45.49 6.05 6.95
CA VAL A 887 -45.34 7.46 7.33
C VAL A 887 -45.82 8.36 6.19
N VAL A 888 -46.19 9.60 6.51
CA VAL A 888 -46.58 10.58 5.48
C VAL A 888 -45.38 11.44 5.11
N GLU A 889 -45.20 11.62 3.80
CA GLU A 889 -44.24 12.55 3.21
C GLU A 889 -44.93 13.36 2.10
N SER A 890 -45.07 14.67 2.32
CA SER A 890 -45.82 15.55 1.46
C SER A 890 -47.29 15.09 1.34
N ASP A 891 -47.72 14.67 0.15
CA ASP A 891 -49.09 14.20 -0.17
C ASP A 891 -49.15 12.67 -0.40
N LYS A 892 -48.18 11.92 0.09
CA LYS A 892 -48.03 10.47 -0.14
C LYS A 892 -47.73 9.73 1.15
N ILE A 893 -47.98 8.43 1.14
CA ILE A 893 -47.57 7.48 2.18
C ILE A 893 -46.30 6.79 1.70
N VAL A 894 -45.29 6.71 2.55
CA VAL A 894 -44.07 5.95 2.34
C VAL A 894 -44.11 4.65 3.15
N ALA A 895 -43.97 3.52 2.48
CA ALA A 895 -43.82 2.22 3.13
C ALA A 895 -42.36 1.99 3.48
N ILE A 896 -42.03 1.79 4.75
CA ILE A 896 -40.70 1.57 5.27
C ILE A 896 -40.64 0.18 5.90
N ASN A 897 -39.65 -0.61 5.47
CA ASN A 897 -39.31 -1.88 6.09
C ASN A 897 -38.21 -1.69 7.13
N GLU A 898 -38.37 -2.26 8.31
CA GLU A 898 -37.35 -2.24 9.37
C GLU A 898 -36.98 -3.66 9.76
N LEU A 899 -35.67 -3.98 9.64
CA LEU A 899 -35.16 -5.32 9.87
C LEU A 899 -33.65 -5.28 10.23
N PRO A 900 -33.10 -6.38 10.81
CA PRO A 900 -31.68 -6.47 11.12
C PRO A 900 -30.78 -6.32 9.90
N VAL A 901 -29.65 -5.62 10.05
CA VAL A 901 -28.67 -5.32 8.99
C VAL A 901 -28.26 -6.58 8.21
N GLU A 902 -27.99 -7.69 8.89
CA GLU A 902 -27.54 -8.91 8.21
C GLU A 902 -28.65 -9.52 7.33
N LYS A 903 -29.90 -9.40 7.74
CA LYS A 903 -31.06 -9.82 6.91
C LYS A 903 -31.28 -8.93 5.70
N TYR A 904 -31.01 -7.65 5.82
CA TYR A 904 -30.99 -6.72 4.70
C TYR A 904 -29.89 -7.11 3.69
N LEU A 905 -28.68 -7.44 4.17
CA LEU A 905 -27.56 -7.83 3.34
C LEU A 905 -27.78 -9.14 2.57
N GLU A 906 -28.50 -10.12 3.15
CA GLU A 906 -28.89 -11.35 2.41
C GLU A 906 -29.64 -11.02 1.12
N SER A 907 -30.54 -10.05 1.18
CA SER A 907 -31.30 -9.59 0.02
C SER A 907 -30.44 -8.79 -0.97
N VAL A 908 -29.65 -7.85 -0.46
CA VAL A 908 -28.77 -7.00 -1.30
C VAL A 908 -27.79 -7.85 -2.09
N ILE A 909 -27.07 -8.75 -1.44
CA ILE A 909 -26.06 -9.60 -2.08
C ILE A 909 -26.72 -10.48 -3.16
N SER A 910 -27.88 -11.05 -2.86
CA SER A 910 -28.66 -11.87 -3.82
C SER A 910 -29.25 -11.05 -4.98
N SER A 911 -29.48 -9.75 -4.78
CA SER A 911 -30.09 -8.86 -5.80
C SER A 911 -29.04 -8.20 -6.70
N GLU A 912 -27.86 -7.87 -6.17
CA GLU A 912 -26.78 -7.21 -6.92
C GLU A 912 -25.80 -8.20 -7.55
N MET A 913 -25.60 -9.36 -6.94
CA MET A 913 -24.75 -10.45 -7.45
C MET A 913 -25.58 -11.72 -7.67
N SER A 914 -25.07 -12.66 -8.46
CA SER A 914 -25.68 -13.99 -8.53
C SER A 914 -25.48 -14.71 -7.19
N ALA A 915 -26.56 -15.22 -6.61
CA ALA A 915 -26.52 -16.03 -5.39
C ALA A 915 -25.70 -17.35 -5.56
N THR A 916 -25.32 -17.71 -6.79
CA THR A 916 -24.47 -18.87 -7.14
C THR A 916 -23.02 -18.49 -7.39
N SER A 917 -22.63 -17.24 -7.16
CA SER A 917 -21.24 -16.79 -7.25
C SER A 917 -20.34 -17.50 -6.22
N SER A 918 -19.02 -17.45 -6.42
CA SER A 918 -18.09 -18.07 -5.49
C SER A 918 -18.19 -17.47 -4.09
N LEU A 919 -17.99 -18.27 -3.06
CA LEU A 919 -18.09 -17.85 -1.67
C LEU A 919 -17.17 -16.65 -1.37
N GLU A 920 -15.98 -16.63 -1.91
CA GLU A 920 -15.02 -15.52 -1.69
C GLU A 920 -15.47 -14.20 -2.35
N LEU A 921 -16.10 -14.25 -3.51
CA LEU A 921 -16.70 -13.06 -4.13
C LEU A 921 -17.86 -12.54 -3.28
N LEU A 922 -18.71 -13.44 -2.81
CA LEU A 922 -19.84 -13.08 -1.93
C LEU A 922 -19.36 -12.50 -0.60
N LYS A 923 -18.27 -13.00 0.00
CA LYS A 923 -17.64 -12.42 1.20
C LYS A 923 -17.13 -11.01 0.94
N ALA A 924 -16.39 -10.81 -0.15
CA ALA A 924 -15.90 -9.48 -0.50
C ALA A 924 -17.06 -8.47 -0.67
N HIS A 925 -18.14 -8.89 -1.34
CA HIS A 925 -19.34 -8.08 -1.52
C HIS A 925 -20.05 -7.81 -0.19
N ALA A 926 -20.16 -8.79 0.71
CA ALA A 926 -20.76 -8.63 2.03
C ALA A 926 -20.02 -7.57 2.87
N VAL A 927 -18.69 -7.59 2.88
CA VAL A 927 -17.87 -6.60 3.58
C VAL A 927 -18.08 -5.19 3.03
N ILE A 928 -18.07 -5.04 1.70
CA ILE A 928 -18.24 -3.74 1.04
C ILE A 928 -19.65 -3.20 1.29
N SER A 929 -20.68 -4.01 1.10
CA SER A 929 -22.08 -3.62 1.27
C SER A 929 -22.41 -3.26 2.73
N ARG A 930 -21.92 -4.05 3.69
CA ARG A 930 -22.06 -3.75 5.13
C ARG A 930 -21.37 -2.44 5.51
N SER A 931 -20.13 -2.25 5.07
CA SER A 931 -19.35 -1.05 5.38
C SER A 931 -20.00 0.21 4.82
N TRP A 932 -20.51 0.14 3.57
CA TRP A 932 -21.25 1.22 2.96
C TRP A 932 -22.54 1.54 3.70
N LEU A 933 -23.36 0.53 4.02
CA LEU A 933 -24.63 0.69 4.76
C LEU A 933 -24.42 1.35 6.11
N LEU A 934 -23.47 0.84 6.91
CA LEU A 934 -23.19 1.39 8.24
C LEU A 934 -22.69 2.84 8.16
N ALA A 935 -21.93 3.19 7.13
CA ALA A 935 -21.50 4.56 6.90
C ALA A 935 -22.69 5.48 6.57
N GLN A 936 -23.67 5.04 5.77
CA GLN A 936 -24.89 5.79 5.48
C GLN A 936 -25.77 5.98 6.74
N MET A 937 -25.97 4.91 7.51
CA MET A 937 -26.71 4.96 8.76
C MET A 937 -26.07 5.93 9.77
N LYS A 938 -24.73 5.93 9.86
CA LYS A 938 -23.97 6.85 10.73
C LYS A 938 -24.14 8.30 10.25
N LYS A 939 -23.94 8.56 8.97
CA LYS A 939 -24.09 9.89 8.36
C LYS A 939 -25.48 10.48 8.66
N ARG A 940 -26.53 9.68 8.48
CA ARG A 940 -27.90 10.11 8.76
C ARG A 940 -28.12 10.50 10.22
N ARG A 941 -27.61 9.72 11.16
CA ARG A 941 -27.69 10.04 12.62
C ARG A 941 -26.99 11.35 12.94
N GLU A 942 -25.80 11.57 12.37
CA GLU A 942 -25.01 12.80 12.55
C GLU A 942 -25.74 14.04 11.98
N VAL A 943 -26.41 13.91 10.83
CA VAL A 943 -27.23 14.98 10.24
C VAL A 943 -28.45 15.27 11.10
N ALA A 944 -29.12 14.26 11.63
CA ALA A 944 -30.29 14.42 12.50
C ALA A 944 -29.94 15.10 13.85
N GLU A 945 -28.74 14.83 14.41
CA GLU A 945 -28.24 15.39 15.66
C GLU A 945 -27.70 16.82 15.54
N ASN A 946 -27.13 17.20 14.42
CA ASN A 946 -26.37 18.45 14.26
C ASN A 946 -27.02 19.52 13.37
N GLY A 947 -28.12 19.22 12.69
CA GLY A 947 -28.88 20.20 11.92
C GLY A 947 -28.13 20.87 10.74
N ASN A 948 -27.02 20.29 10.27
CA ASN A 948 -26.19 20.86 9.23
C ASN A 948 -26.60 20.36 7.83
N ASN A 949 -26.99 21.28 6.97
CA ASN A 949 -27.09 21.03 5.53
C ASN A 949 -25.72 20.69 4.95
N PHE A 950 -25.55 19.50 4.43
CA PHE A 950 -24.35 19.07 3.72
C PHE A 950 -24.31 19.72 2.34
N PHE A 951 -23.26 20.50 2.03
CA PHE A 951 -23.08 21.05 0.70
C PHE A 951 -22.53 19.98 -0.26
N SER A 952 -23.22 19.73 -1.36
CA SER A 952 -22.85 18.76 -2.40
C SER A 952 -21.65 19.19 -3.25
N PHE A 953 -21.01 20.30 -2.97
CA PHE A 953 -19.82 20.75 -3.68
C PHE A 953 -18.81 21.46 -2.79
N THR A 954 -17.54 21.30 -3.11
CA THR A 954 -16.43 22.08 -2.52
C THR A 954 -15.73 22.84 -3.64
N LYS A 955 -15.71 24.17 -3.58
CA LYS A 955 -14.99 25.01 -4.52
C LYS A 955 -13.67 25.45 -3.86
N LYS A 956 -12.54 25.07 -4.46
CA LYS A 956 -11.22 25.64 -4.23
C LYS A 956 -10.85 26.48 -5.44
N GLU A 957 -9.89 27.40 -5.30
CA GLU A 957 -9.57 28.45 -6.31
C GLU A 957 -9.55 27.93 -7.77
N ASP A 958 -9.04 26.70 -8.01
CA ASP A 958 -8.93 26.11 -9.35
C ASP A 958 -9.68 24.77 -9.51
N THR A 959 -10.44 24.35 -8.51
CA THR A 959 -11.06 23.02 -8.55
C THR A 959 -12.46 23.06 -7.96
N LEU A 960 -13.44 22.62 -8.76
CA LEU A 960 -14.81 22.37 -8.32
C LEU A 960 -14.99 20.85 -8.16
N ILE A 961 -15.05 20.39 -6.92
CA ILE A 961 -15.42 19.00 -6.60
C ILE A 961 -16.92 18.99 -6.40
N ARG A 962 -17.64 18.45 -7.37
CA ARG A 962 -19.06 18.21 -7.31
C ARG A 962 -19.29 16.74 -6.99
N TRP A 963 -19.84 16.48 -5.82
CA TRP A 963 -20.41 15.18 -5.54
C TRP A 963 -21.76 15.12 -6.23
N TYR A 964 -22.04 14.05 -6.98
CA TYR A 964 -23.34 13.86 -7.62
C TYR A 964 -24.43 14.05 -6.57
N ASP A 965 -25.48 14.83 -6.93
CA ASP A 965 -26.62 15.10 -6.07
C ASP A 965 -27.25 13.76 -5.65
N ARG A 966 -26.88 13.29 -4.50
CA ARG A 966 -27.54 12.17 -3.85
C ARG A 966 -28.59 12.79 -2.95
N GLU A 967 -29.85 12.58 -3.29
CA GLU A 967 -30.93 12.95 -2.41
C GLU A 967 -30.77 12.19 -1.10
N ASP A 968 -30.45 12.88 -0.02
CA ASP A 968 -30.31 12.28 1.31
C ASP A 968 -31.71 11.97 1.83
N HIS A 969 -31.98 10.69 2.13
CA HIS A 969 -33.25 10.26 2.73
C HIS A 969 -33.40 10.79 4.15
N THR A 970 -34.52 11.41 4.45
CA THR A 970 -34.78 11.97 5.79
C THR A 970 -35.62 11.03 6.67
N LEU A 971 -36.47 10.17 6.07
CA LEU A 971 -37.42 9.30 6.77
C LEU A 971 -36.88 7.89 7.05
N PHE A 972 -35.89 7.42 6.29
CA PHE A 972 -35.31 6.08 6.37
C PHE A 972 -33.81 6.10 6.05
N ASP A 973 -33.09 5.04 6.38
CA ASP A 973 -31.64 4.98 6.22
C ASP A 973 -31.21 4.84 4.76
N VAL A 974 -31.90 3.98 4.01
CA VAL A 974 -31.64 3.69 2.57
C VAL A 974 -32.95 3.43 1.84
N CYS A 975 -32.97 3.61 0.52
CA CYS A 975 -34.08 3.15 -0.32
C CYS A 975 -33.80 1.75 -0.90
N ALA A 976 -34.84 1.11 -1.40
CA ALA A 976 -34.78 -0.23 -1.97
C ALA A 976 -34.25 -0.27 -3.41
N ASP A 977 -34.03 0.87 -4.07
CA ASP A 977 -33.64 0.98 -5.48
C ASP A 977 -32.14 1.17 -5.65
N ASP A 978 -31.67 1.10 -6.89
CA ASP A 978 -30.27 1.24 -7.31
C ASP A 978 -29.60 2.56 -6.87
N HIS A 979 -30.39 3.55 -6.45
CA HIS A 979 -29.88 4.78 -5.84
C HIS A 979 -29.04 4.49 -4.57
N CYS A 980 -29.43 3.51 -3.75
CA CYS A 980 -28.71 3.05 -2.57
C CYS A 980 -28.06 1.68 -2.84
N GLN A 981 -28.72 0.64 -2.44
CA GLN A 981 -28.37 -0.74 -2.73
C GLN A 981 -29.65 -1.47 -3.10
N ARG A 982 -29.60 -2.27 -4.15
CA ARG A 982 -30.80 -2.98 -4.63
C ARG A 982 -31.29 -3.97 -3.57
N TYR A 983 -32.42 -3.64 -2.97
CA TYR A 983 -33.06 -4.43 -1.93
C TYR A 983 -34.43 -4.92 -2.38
N GLN A 984 -34.63 -6.24 -2.50
CA GLN A 984 -35.87 -6.87 -2.99
C GLN A 984 -36.49 -7.82 -1.97
N GLY A 985 -36.13 -7.68 -0.68
CA GLY A 985 -36.64 -8.54 0.38
C GLY A 985 -36.30 -10.00 0.16
N ILE A 986 -37.23 -10.88 0.46
CA ILE A 986 -37.15 -12.33 0.23
C ILE A 986 -37.76 -12.77 -1.13
N THR A 987 -38.05 -11.82 -2.00
CA THR A 987 -38.56 -12.09 -3.36
C THR A 987 -37.46 -12.72 -4.22
N LYS A 988 -36.22 -12.35 -3.99
CA LYS A 988 -35.06 -12.99 -4.62
C LYS A 988 -34.63 -14.20 -3.79
N GLU A 989 -34.45 -15.31 -4.52
CA GLU A 989 -33.93 -16.53 -3.94
C GLU A 989 -32.50 -16.30 -3.43
N THR A 990 -32.29 -16.57 -2.15
CA THR A 990 -30.94 -16.56 -1.54
C THR A 990 -30.37 -17.97 -1.52
N SER A 991 -29.06 -18.10 -1.49
CA SER A 991 -28.36 -19.38 -1.40
C SER A 991 -27.71 -19.57 -0.02
N PHE A 992 -27.37 -20.82 0.31
CA PHE A 992 -26.55 -21.14 1.48
C PHE A 992 -25.23 -20.37 1.46
N HIS A 993 -24.62 -20.17 0.28
CA HIS A 993 -23.38 -19.43 0.12
C HIS A 993 -23.49 -17.95 0.50
N VAL A 994 -24.63 -17.30 0.22
CA VAL A 994 -24.87 -15.90 0.62
C VAL A 994 -24.95 -15.79 2.14
N ALA A 995 -25.76 -16.65 2.78
CA ALA A 995 -25.89 -16.64 4.24
C ALA A 995 -24.56 -16.98 4.94
N GLU A 996 -23.79 -17.94 4.37
CA GLU A 996 -22.48 -18.30 4.89
C GLU A 996 -21.45 -17.20 4.69
N ALA A 997 -21.45 -16.52 3.54
CA ALA A 997 -20.58 -15.38 3.31
C ALA A 997 -20.82 -14.25 4.33
N ILE A 998 -22.06 -13.93 4.62
CA ILE A 998 -22.45 -12.92 5.62
C ILE A 998 -21.99 -13.34 7.01
N ARG A 999 -22.20 -14.62 7.37
CA ARG A 999 -21.84 -15.15 8.68
C ARG A 999 -20.32 -15.18 8.92
N GLN A 1000 -19.51 -15.36 7.87
CA GLN A 1000 -18.05 -15.45 7.95
C GLN A 1000 -17.37 -14.07 7.87
N THR A 1001 -18.08 -13.01 7.57
CA THR A 1001 -17.56 -11.63 7.46
C THR A 1001 -18.16 -10.71 8.51
#